data_0ac996ccbc8863d8f29c9ff74995e7e7
#
_entry.id   0ac996ccbc8863d8f29c9ff74995e7e7
#
_cell.length_a   1.000
_cell.length_b   1.000
_cell.length_c   1.000
_cell.angle_alpha   90.00
_cell.angle_beta   90.00
_cell.angle_gamma   90.00
#
_symmetry.space_group_name_H-M   'P 1'
#
loop_
_entity.id
_entity.type
_entity.pdbx_description
1 polymer ?
#
loop_
_entity_poly.entity_id
_entity_poly.type
_entity_poly.pdbx_seq_one_letter_code
_entity_poly.pdbx_strand_id
1 'polypeptide(L)'
;MSEIKKIYETDPWLMPYKEVIDSRHERIEALKARYSVGDSLVKGINNHLYYGLHRTPDHKWVFREWAPNATRIYLIGEFNNWKRSEAYALRPLGCGNWEIVLDDLFLSHGTLYKLFIEWPGGGAERLPAYVTRTVQDPETKAFCAEVWEPEKPYRWRHRRPGKRPHPLIYECHIGMSGEEERVSTFAEFRKNVLPKVADLGYDTLQIMALQEHPYYGSFGYQVSNFFALSSRFGTPEEFKALVDAAHARGIAVVMDIVHSHSVDNEAEGLSLFDGREDLYFYKGPQGRHPAWGSRCFDYGKDETKYFLLSNCKYWMEEYHIDGFRFDGVTSMLYWDHGLERAFTGYDDYFNGSVDENAVDYLALANMLIREMNPDAFTIAEDVSGMAGLAAPFAAGGVGFDFRMAMGIADNWIKWIKTLSDEQWSMGEIWWQLTNKRADEKTISYAECHDQAMVGDKTIIFRLMDAQMYTSMNKDSKSPVVDRGIALHKMIRLVTLATAGDGYLNFMGNEFGHPEWIDFPREGNGWSYKYARRQWSLAEPDYLRYKYLRNFDKAMIGMAKSEGILDDTPELLVQDEEKKILIFRRKNCIFAANFNPTESFVDYGFAAPAGKWVDILTTDSLEFDGFGRLTNDAHFTVPQKNANGNDRYEDSLFLYLPSRCAVVLRRE
;
A
#
# COMPACT_ATOMS: atom_id res chain seq x y z
N MET A 1 3.37 -32.93 -7.17
CA MET A 1 2.71 -31.62 -7.03
C MET A 1 1.23 -31.89 -6.94
N SER A 2 0.54 -31.46 -5.89
CA SER A 2 -0.92 -31.52 -5.83
C SER A 2 -1.48 -30.69 -7.00
N GLU A 3 -2.46 -31.23 -7.68
CA GLU A 3 -3.17 -30.55 -8.77
C GLU A 3 -3.75 -29.22 -8.22
N ILE A 4 -3.46 -28.10 -8.88
CA ILE A 4 -3.96 -26.78 -8.46
C ILE A 4 -5.44 -26.74 -8.81
N LYS A 5 -6.30 -26.72 -7.80
CA LYS A 5 -7.75 -26.58 -7.98
C LYS A 5 -8.09 -25.21 -8.55
N LYS A 6 -9.04 -25.17 -9.47
CA LYS A 6 -9.61 -23.92 -9.99
C LYS A 6 -10.48 -23.23 -8.94
N ILE A 7 -10.60 -21.91 -9.00
CA ILE A 7 -11.38 -21.13 -8.03
C ILE A 7 -12.84 -21.57 -7.97
N TYR A 8 -13.42 -22.02 -9.08
CA TYR A 8 -14.78 -22.56 -9.13
C TYR A 8 -14.91 -24.01 -8.59
N GLU A 9 -13.79 -24.70 -8.33
CA GLU A 9 -13.75 -25.99 -7.64
C GLU A 9 -13.62 -25.82 -6.12
N THR A 10 -13.03 -24.72 -5.68
CA THR A 10 -12.92 -24.33 -4.27
C THR A 10 -14.15 -23.59 -3.79
N ASP A 11 -14.76 -22.79 -4.65
CA ASP A 11 -16.02 -22.09 -4.40
C ASP A 11 -17.07 -22.52 -5.45
N PRO A 12 -17.99 -23.46 -5.10
CA PRO A 12 -19.01 -23.96 -6.04
C PRO A 12 -19.97 -22.89 -6.57
N TRP A 13 -20.10 -21.73 -5.89
CA TRP A 13 -20.93 -20.63 -6.37
C TRP A 13 -20.33 -19.91 -7.59
N LEU A 14 -19.05 -20.15 -7.88
CA LEU A 14 -18.38 -19.69 -9.10
C LEU A 14 -18.60 -20.61 -10.31
N MET A 15 -19.18 -21.81 -10.12
CA MET A 15 -19.39 -22.75 -11.22
C MET A 15 -20.24 -22.19 -12.39
N PRO A 16 -21.26 -21.35 -12.17
CA PRO A 16 -21.99 -20.71 -13.27
C PRO A 16 -21.12 -19.81 -14.16
N TYR A 17 -20.00 -19.33 -13.64
CA TYR A 17 -19.08 -18.41 -14.33
C TYR A 17 -17.83 -19.09 -14.89
N LYS A 18 -17.78 -20.42 -14.85
CA LYS A 18 -16.63 -21.22 -15.32
C LYS A 18 -16.16 -20.82 -16.71
N GLU A 19 -17.10 -20.67 -17.66
CA GLU A 19 -16.75 -20.33 -19.06
C GLU A 19 -16.08 -18.95 -19.15
N VAL A 20 -16.54 -17.96 -18.39
CA VAL A 20 -15.92 -16.63 -18.37
C VAL A 20 -14.53 -16.68 -17.73
N ILE A 21 -14.38 -17.42 -16.63
CA ILE A 21 -13.09 -17.60 -15.93
C ILE A 21 -12.08 -18.30 -16.84
N ASP A 22 -12.48 -19.38 -17.49
CA ASP A 22 -11.62 -20.13 -18.41
C ASP A 22 -11.25 -19.28 -19.66
N SER A 23 -12.19 -18.53 -20.22
CA SER A 23 -11.96 -17.63 -21.34
C SER A 23 -11.00 -16.48 -20.99
N ARG A 24 -11.12 -15.90 -19.77
CA ARG A 24 -10.13 -14.94 -19.25
C ARG A 24 -8.72 -15.55 -19.20
N HIS A 25 -8.63 -16.75 -18.65
CA HIS A 25 -7.35 -17.45 -18.54
C HIS A 25 -6.71 -17.70 -19.90
N GLU A 26 -7.46 -18.23 -20.89
CA GLU A 26 -6.98 -18.48 -22.24
C GLU A 26 -6.54 -17.17 -22.94
N ARG A 27 -7.31 -16.10 -22.82
CA ARG A 27 -6.99 -14.78 -23.38
C ARG A 27 -5.69 -14.23 -22.81
N ILE A 28 -5.51 -14.30 -21.50
CA ILE A 28 -4.30 -13.83 -20.81
C ILE A 28 -3.08 -14.65 -21.22
N GLU A 29 -3.19 -15.97 -21.35
CA GLU A 29 -2.10 -16.82 -21.86
C GLU A 29 -1.72 -16.46 -23.32
N ALA A 30 -2.69 -16.17 -24.17
CA ALA A 30 -2.45 -15.72 -25.53
C ALA A 30 -1.72 -14.36 -25.56
N LEU A 31 -2.12 -13.42 -24.71
CA LEU A 31 -1.44 -12.13 -24.56
C LEU A 31 -0.03 -12.28 -24.02
N LYS A 32 0.16 -13.13 -23.02
CA LYS A 32 1.49 -13.45 -22.48
C LYS A 32 2.41 -13.99 -23.58
N ALA A 33 1.94 -14.94 -24.38
CA ALA A 33 2.70 -15.48 -25.49
C ALA A 33 3.05 -14.38 -26.53
N ARG A 34 2.11 -13.47 -26.81
CA ARG A 34 2.31 -12.35 -27.74
C ARG A 34 3.34 -11.34 -27.24
N TYR A 35 3.39 -11.05 -25.94
CA TYR A 35 4.32 -10.08 -25.35
C TYR A 35 5.65 -10.69 -24.94
N SER A 36 5.78 -12.01 -24.96
CA SER A 36 7.02 -12.71 -24.62
C SER A 36 8.01 -12.78 -25.79
N VAL A 37 9.30 -12.80 -25.47
CA VAL A 37 10.36 -13.22 -26.40
C VAL A 37 10.86 -14.60 -25.94
N GLY A 38 10.61 -15.62 -26.77
CA GLY A 38 10.61 -16.99 -26.30
C GLY A 38 9.48 -17.20 -25.31
N ASP A 39 9.76 -17.74 -24.13
CA ASP A 39 8.77 -17.96 -23.07
C ASP A 39 8.85 -16.91 -21.94
N SER A 40 9.50 -15.75 -22.19
CA SER A 40 9.83 -14.75 -21.17
C SER A 40 9.17 -13.39 -21.45
N LEU A 41 8.28 -12.95 -20.56
CA LEU A 41 7.75 -11.60 -20.52
C LEU A 41 8.86 -10.58 -20.24
N VAL A 42 9.77 -10.89 -19.34
CA VAL A 42 10.91 -10.01 -18.97
C VAL A 42 11.77 -9.68 -20.19
N LYS A 43 11.94 -10.63 -21.11
CA LYS A 43 12.67 -10.38 -22.37
C LYS A 43 11.86 -9.58 -23.40
N GLY A 44 10.53 -9.66 -23.34
CA GLY A 44 9.64 -8.99 -24.27
C GLY A 44 9.33 -7.54 -23.89
N ILE A 45 9.29 -7.24 -22.59
CA ILE A 45 8.89 -5.93 -22.04
C ILE A 45 10.13 -5.08 -21.77
N ASN A 46 10.48 -4.19 -22.72
CA ASN A 46 11.71 -3.41 -22.66
C ASN A 46 11.55 -1.96 -23.16
N ASN A 47 10.33 -1.40 -23.18
CA ASN A 47 10.11 -0.08 -23.75
C ASN A 47 10.89 1.03 -23.01
N HIS A 48 11.09 0.90 -21.70
CA HIS A 48 11.89 1.83 -20.90
C HIS A 48 13.40 1.80 -21.26
N LEU A 49 13.89 0.75 -21.94
CA LEU A 49 15.26 0.67 -22.45
C LEU A 49 15.36 1.19 -23.89
N TYR A 50 14.22 1.35 -24.58
CA TYR A 50 14.16 1.84 -25.96
C TYR A 50 13.78 3.31 -26.02
N TYR A 51 12.73 3.74 -25.35
CA TYR A 51 12.25 5.12 -25.30
C TYR A 51 12.92 5.91 -24.18
N GLY A 52 12.87 7.23 -24.30
CA GLY A 52 13.57 8.15 -23.41
C GLY A 52 14.99 8.45 -23.86
N LEU A 53 15.79 9.00 -22.97
CA LEU A 53 17.17 9.41 -23.23
C LEU A 53 18.13 8.34 -22.71
N HIS A 54 18.97 7.80 -23.61
CA HIS A 54 19.95 6.76 -23.27
C HIS A 54 21.33 7.11 -23.80
N ARG A 55 22.35 6.66 -23.08
CA ARG A 55 23.72 6.73 -23.55
C ARG A 55 24.09 5.42 -24.26
N THR A 56 24.66 5.55 -25.45
CA THR A 56 25.13 4.40 -26.25
C THR A 56 26.54 3.98 -25.86
N PRO A 57 26.99 2.74 -26.15
CA PRO A 57 28.33 2.28 -25.85
C PRO A 57 29.44 3.09 -26.56
N ASP A 58 29.15 3.74 -27.68
CA ASP A 58 30.04 4.63 -28.44
C ASP A 58 29.98 6.08 -27.95
N HIS A 59 29.50 6.30 -26.73
CA HIS A 59 29.43 7.58 -26.05
C HIS A 59 28.60 8.66 -26.76
N LYS A 60 27.48 8.25 -27.39
CA LYS A 60 26.48 9.17 -27.93
C LYS A 60 25.23 9.14 -27.08
N TRP A 61 24.43 10.18 -27.19
CA TRP A 61 23.10 10.22 -26.66
C TRP A 61 22.10 9.81 -27.73
N VAL A 62 21.20 8.88 -27.45
CA VAL A 62 20.04 8.56 -28.27
C VAL A 62 18.78 8.90 -27.47
N PHE A 63 17.91 9.67 -28.10
CA PHE A 63 16.59 9.97 -27.53
C PHE A 63 15.53 9.43 -28.47
N ARG A 64 14.55 8.70 -27.92
CA ARG A 64 13.40 8.17 -28.67
C ARG A 64 12.10 8.50 -27.96
N GLU A 65 11.07 8.76 -28.78
CA GLU A 65 9.72 9.01 -28.29
C GLU A 65 8.68 8.40 -29.20
N TRP A 66 7.51 8.06 -28.64
CA TRP A 66 6.35 7.59 -29.38
C TRP A 66 5.26 8.65 -29.40
N ALA A 67 4.99 9.21 -30.53
CA ALA A 67 4.00 10.25 -30.79
C ALA A 67 3.45 10.14 -32.21
N PRO A 68 2.51 9.22 -32.47
CA PRO A 68 2.05 8.89 -33.82
C PRO A 68 1.27 10.00 -34.51
N ASN A 69 0.72 10.98 -33.80
CA ASN A 69 0.05 12.14 -34.38
C ASN A 69 0.99 13.34 -34.57
N ALA A 70 2.23 13.25 -34.10
CA ALA A 70 3.20 14.32 -34.27
C ALA A 70 3.58 14.49 -35.78
N THR A 71 3.69 15.74 -36.20
CA THR A 71 4.23 16.11 -37.54
C THR A 71 5.70 16.49 -37.43
N ARG A 72 6.14 16.98 -36.28
CA ARG A 72 7.52 17.29 -35.92
C ARG A 72 7.75 17.20 -34.42
N ILE A 73 8.96 16.81 -34.04
CA ILE A 73 9.40 16.85 -32.65
C ILE A 73 10.79 17.44 -32.58
N TYR A 74 10.99 18.38 -31.64
CA TYR A 74 12.27 19.01 -31.39
C TYR A 74 12.68 18.73 -29.93
N LEU A 75 13.95 18.40 -29.73
CA LEU A 75 14.57 18.45 -28.41
C LEU A 75 14.98 19.91 -28.13
N ILE A 76 14.46 20.47 -27.05
CA ILE A 76 14.76 21.84 -26.60
C ILE A 76 15.32 21.81 -25.18
N GLY A 77 16.24 22.70 -24.87
CA GLY A 77 16.87 22.75 -23.56
C GLY A 77 17.94 23.82 -23.43
N GLU A 78 18.71 23.75 -22.36
CA GLU A 78 19.80 24.70 -22.10
C GLU A 78 20.83 24.72 -23.26
N PHE A 79 21.09 23.56 -23.85
CA PHE A 79 22.07 23.40 -24.94
C PHE A 79 21.72 24.16 -26.23
N ASN A 80 20.48 24.58 -26.43
CA ASN A 80 20.04 25.34 -27.59
C ASN A 80 19.20 26.57 -27.23
N ASN A 81 19.33 27.06 -25.98
CA ASN A 81 18.59 28.20 -25.46
C ASN A 81 17.05 28.03 -25.61
N TRP A 82 16.54 26.80 -25.44
CA TRP A 82 15.12 26.45 -25.51
C TRP A 82 14.46 26.75 -26.86
N LYS A 83 15.25 26.78 -27.94
CA LYS A 83 14.77 27.11 -29.26
C LYS A 83 14.60 25.87 -30.14
N ARG A 84 13.52 25.85 -30.90
CA ARG A 84 13.34 24.87 -31.97
C ARG A 84 14.38 25.08 -33.05
N SER A 85 15.12 24.04 -33.39
CA SER A 85 16.16 24.08 -34.41
C SER A 85 16.21 22.74 -35.13
N GLU A 86 16.44 22.78 -36.48
CA GLU A 86 16.57 21.56 -37.28
C GLU A 86 17.72 20.65 -36.82
N ALA A 87 18.76 21.22 -36.20
CA ALA A 87 19.86 20.44 -35.64
C ALA A 87 19.42 19.54 -34.46
N TYR A 88 18.29 19.85 -33.85
CA TYR A 88 17.72 19.11 -32.70
C TYR A 88 16.33 18.54 -33.05
N ALA A 89 15.98 18.45 -34.36
CA ALA A 89 14.75 17.80 -34.80
C ALA A 89 14.91 16.28 -34.76
N LEU A 90 13.93 15.57 -34.21
CA LEU A 90 13.85 14.12 -34.25
C LEU A 90 13.44 13.69 -35.68
N ARG A 91 14.00 12.60 -36.15
CA ARG A 91 13.61 11.95 -37.38
C ARG A 91 12.54 10.89 -37.15
N PRO A 92 11.52 10.76 -37.99
CA PRO A 92 10.55 9.68 -37.88
C PRO A 92 11.18 8.34 -38.28
N LEU A 93 10.88 7.30 -37.48
CA LEU A 93 11.29 5.91 -37.76
C LEU A 93 10.15 5.05 -38.30
N GLY A 94 8.94 5.59 -38.38
CA GLY A 94 7.70 4.86 -38.71
C GLY A 94 6.94 4.38 -37.47
N CYS A 95 5.68 4.01 -37.68
CA CYS A 95 4.76 3.56 -36.60
C CYS A 95 4.67 4.53 -35.41
N GLY A 96 4.83 5.84 -35.67
CA GLY A 96 4.79 6.86 -34.59
C GLY A 96 6.06 7.01 -33.77
N ASN A 97 7.13 6.30 -34.13
CA ASN A 97 8.41 6.38 -33.44
C ASN A 97 9.26 7.53 -34.02
N TRP A 98 9.94 8.23 -33.12
CA TRP A 98 10.83 9.35 -33.39
C TRP A 98 12.17 9.16 -32.73
N GLU A 99 13.27 9.60 -33.37
CA GLU A 99 14.63 9.44 -32.84
C GLU A 99 15.51 10.65 -33.16
N ILE A 100 16.38 11.00 -32.20
CA ILE A 100 17.57 11.82 -32.47
C ILE A 100 18.79 11.18 -31.82
N VAL A 101 19.94 11.29 -32.49
CA VAL A 101 21.25 10.90 -31.95
C VAL A 101 22.13 12.14 -31.89
N LEU A 102 22.66 12.40 -30.70
CA LEU A 102 23.51 13.56 -30.39
C LEU A 102 24.90 13.09 -29.95
N ASP A 103 25.92 13.86 -30.28
CA ASP A 103 27.25 13.61 -29.74
C ASP A 103 27.32 13.92 -28.25
N ASP A 104 28.26 13.31 -27.54
CA ASP A 104 28.43 13.38 -26.09
C ASP A 104 28.54 14.82 -25.55
N LEU A 105 29.08 15.73 -26.35
CA LEU A 105 29.31 17.12 -25.97
C LEU A 105 28.03 17.97 -25.82
N PHE A 106 26.89 17.49 -26.29
CA PHE A 106 25.64 18.27 -26.26
C PHE A 106 24.87 18.16 -24.94
N LEU A 107 24.99 17.03 -24.25
CA LEU A 107 24.27 16.77 -23.01
C LEU A 107 25.23 16.28 -21.92
N SER A 108 25.06 16.79 -20.72
CA SER A 108 25.79 16.36 -19.54
C SER A 108 24.83 16.15 -18.37
N HIS A 109 25.31 15.47 -17.33
CA HIS A 109 24.55 15.34 -16.08
C HIS A 109 24.06 16.72 -15.59
N GLY A 110 22.78 16.83 -15.25
CA GLY A 110 22.13 18.06 -14.79
C GLY A 110 21.56 18.94 -15.91
N THR A 111 21.84 18.67 -17.21
CA THR A 111 21.27 19.44 -18.31
C THR A 111 19.75 19.35 -18.33
N LEU A 112 19.07 20.49 -18.38
CA LEU A 112 17.62 20.56 -18.46
C LEU A 112 17.12 20.55 -19.90
N TYR A 113 16.04 19.80 -20.14
CA TYR A 113 15.45 19.66 -21.48
C TYR A 113 13.96 19.39 -21.44
N LYS A 114 13.32 19.60 -22.61
CA LYS A 114 11.93 19.24 -22.92
C LYS A 114 11.82 18.81 -24.38
N LEU A 115 10.64 18.36 -24.76
CA LEU A 115 10.22 18.21 -26.14
C LEU A 115 9.36 19.40 -26.53
N PHE A 116 9.46 19.83 -27.80
CA PHE A 116 8.41 20.58 -28.46
C PHE A 116 7.82 19.71 -29.53
N ILE A 117 6.53 19.36 -29.40
CA ILE A 117 5.82 18.45 -30.30
C ILE A 117 4.85 19.27 -31.15
N GLU A 118 4.94 19.17 -32.44
CA GLU A 118 3.99 19.73 -33.40
C GLU A 118 3.05 18.64 -33.92
N TRP A 119 1.77 18.98 -34.06
CA TRP A 119 0.72 18.10 -34.59
C TRP A 119 -0.22 18.90 -35.50
N PRO A 120 -1.11 18.27 -36.28
CA PRO A 120 -2.06 19.00 -37.10
C PRO A 120 -2.91 19.99 -36.29
N GLY A 121 -2.71 21.29 -36.58
CA GLY A 121 -3.45 22.38 -35.91
C GLY A 121 -2.86 22.91 -34.61
N GLY A 122 -1.69 22.41 -34.17
CA GLY A 122 -1.07 22.91 -32.92
C GLY A 122 0.33 22.41 -32.68
N GLY A 123 0.79 22.73 -31.48
CA GLY A 123 2.08 22.26 -30.95
C GLY A 123 2.32 22.84 -29.54
N ALA A 124 3.02 22.11 -28.70
CA ALA A 124 3.32 22.54 -27.34
C ALA A 124 4.60 21.88 -26.78
N GLU A 125 5.10 22.44 -25.69
CA GLU A 125 6.13 21.80 -24.88
C GLU A 125 5.55 20.60 -24.12
N ARG A 126 6.35 19.53 -24.01
CA ARG A 126 6.01 18.31 -23.26
C ARG A 126 7.24 17.81 -22.51
N LEU A 127 7.02 17.17 -21.37
CA LEU A 127 8.03 16.28 -20.78
C LEU A 127 7.99 14.94 -21.52
N PRO A 128 9.14 14.27 -21.74
CA PRO A 128 9.16 12.96 -22.37
C PRO A 128 8.33 11.92 -21.58
N ALA A 129 7.62 11.05 -22.29
CA ALA A 129 6.78 10.03 -21.64
C ALA A 129 7.58 9.05 -20.77
N TYR A 130 8.82 8.75 -21.16
CA TYR A 130 9.73 7.86 -20.43
C TYR A 130 10.85 8.62 -19.69
N VAL A 131 10.57 9.84 -19.23
CA VAL A 131 11.55 10.62 -18.46
C VAL A 131 11.82 9.95 -17.11
N THR A 132 13.10 9.79 -16.77
CA THR A 132 13.53 9.12 -15.53
C THR A 132 13.89 10.08 -14.40
N ARG A 133 14.06 11.36 -14.72
CA ARG A 133 14.31 12.42 -13.75
C ARG A 133 13.66 13.71 -14.22
N THR A 134 12.94 14.35 -13.30
CA THR A 134 12.36 15.68 -13.46
C THR A 134 12.80 16.57 -12.32
N VAL A 135 12.79 17.87 -12.56
CA VAL A 135 13.00 18.89 -11.55
C VAL A 135 11.98 20.00 -11.71
N GLN A 136 11.55 20.57 -10.60
CA GLN A 136 10.62 21.69 -10.59
C GLN A 136 11.38 22.99 -10.32
N ASP A 137 11.22 23.97 -11.20
CA ASP A 137 11.75 25.31 -10.98
C ASP A 137 11.08 25.94 -9.74
N PRO A 138 11.85 26.45 -8.76
CA PRO A 138 11.30 26.92 -7.50
C PRO A 138 10.47 28.21 -7.64
N GLU A 139 10.69 29.02 -8.68
CA GLU A 139 9.99 30.28 -8.90
C GLU A 139 8.76 30.09 -9.79
N THR A 140 8.95 29.54 -10.97
CA THR A 140 7.89 29.36 -11.97
C THR A 140 7.00 28.15 -11.72
N LYS A 141 7.45 27.20 -10.90
CA LYS A 141 6.82 25.90 -10.65
C LYS A 141 6.73 24.98 -11.89
N ALA A 142 7.33 25.40 -13.00
CA ALA A 142 7.40 24.58 -14.19
C ALA A 142 8.35 23.39 -14.00
N PHE A 143 7.99 22.24 -14.57
CA PHE A 143 8.85 21.06 -14.56
C PHE A 143 9.70 20.99 -15.83
N CYS A 144 10.93 20.50 -15.68
CA CYS A 144 11.82 20.13 -16.76
C CYS A 144 12.29 18.68 -16.57
N ALA A 145 12.58 18.01 -17.66
CA ALA A 145 13.39 16.80 -17.64
C ALA A 145 14.83 17.17 -17.34
N GLU A 146 15.53 16.36 -16.57
CA GLU A 146 16.94 16.52 -16.24
C GLU A 146 17.71 15.28 -16.70
N VAL A 147 18.83 15.49 -17.39
CA VAL A 147 19.76 14.42 -17.75
C VAL A 147 20.38 13.86 -16.48
N TRP A 148 20.05 12.61 -16.16
CA TRP A 148 20.55 11.97 -14.94
C TRP A 148 21.61 10.91 -15.29
N GLU A 149 22.86 11.29 -15.21
CA GLU A 149 24.02 10.41 -15.39
C GLU A 149 25.13 10.82 -14.41
N PRO A 150 25.01 10.38 -13.15
CA PRO A 150 25.99 10.73 -12.13
C PRO A 150 27.35 10.12 -12.45
N GLU A 151 28.43 10.86 -12.19
CA GLU A 151 29.82 10.39 -12.37
C GLU A 151 30.09 9.05 -11.66
N LYS A 152 29.43 8.85 -10.54
CA LYS A 152 29.53 7.62 -9.73
C LYS A 152 28.12 7.02 -9.54
N PRO A 153 27.72 6.10 -10.43
CA PRO A 153 26.45 5.41 -10.28
C PRO A 153 26.40 4.63 -8.97
N TYR A 154 25.19 4.50 -8.40
CA TYR A 154 24.98 3.78 -7.15
C TYR A 154 25.46 2.33 -7.25
N ARG A 155 26.14 1.84 -6.23
CA ARG A 155 26.56 0.44 -6.12
C ARG A 155 25.83 -0.24 -4.98
N TRP A 156 24.96 -1.18 -5.32
CA TRP A 156 24.22 -1.99 -4.36
C TRP A 156 25.17 -2.83 -3.49
N ARG A 157 24.90 -2.87 -2.19
CA ARG A 157 25.74 -3.52 -1.18
C ARG A 157 25.06 -4.72 -0.55
N HIS A 158 23.73 -4.74 -0.52
CA HIS A 158 22.94 -5.74 0.16
C HIS A 158 22.00 -6.43 -0.83
N ARG A 159 21.73 -7.71 -0.55
CA ARG A 159 20.79 -8.49 -1.33
C ARG A 159 19.36 -8.14 -0.92
N ARG A 160 18.43 -8.33 -1.83
CA ARG A 160 16.99 -8.26 -1.54
C ARG A 160 16.64 -9.27 -0.45
N PRO A 161 15.73 -8.95 0.48
CA PRO A 161 15.17 -9.91 1.42
C PRO A 161 14.45 -11.03 0.67
N GLY A 162 14.37 -12.22 1.27
CA GLY A 162 13.55 -13.32 0.74
C GLY A 162 12.06 -13.09 0.90
N LYS A 163 11.28 -14.05 0.45
CA LYS A 163 9.81 -14.04 0.45
C LYS A 163 9.20 -13.66 1.82
N ARG A 164 8.12 -12.89 1.76
CA ARG A 164 7.30 -12.50 2.93
C ARG A 164 5.92 -13.16 2.83
N PRO A 165 5.75 -14.38 3.37
CA PRO A 165 4.45 -15.07 3.32
C PRO A 165 3.39 -14.37 4.16
N HIS A 166 3.80 -13.67 5.22
CA HIS A 166 2.98 -12.94 6.18
C HIS A 166 3.63 -11.58 6.49
N PRO A 167 3.53 -10.60 5.57
CA PRO A 167 4.23 -9.34 5.72
C PRO A 167 3.66 -8.52 6.89
N LEU A 168 4.56 -7.98 7.70
CA LEU A 168 4.27 -6.98 8.71
C LEU A 168 4.71 -5.62 8.15
N ILE A 169 3.74 -4.88 7.63
CA ILE A 169 3.95 -3.71 6.79
C ILE A 169 3.93 -2.43 7.62
N TYR A 170 4.94 -1.60 7.42
CA TYR A 170 4.94 -0.21 7.86
C TYR A 170 4.70 0.69 6.65
N GLU A 171 3.51 1.28 6.56
CA GLU A 171 3.16 2.22 5.49
C GLU A 171 3.64 3.63 5.82
N CYS A 172 4.27 4.31 4.87
CA CYS A 172 4.84 5.62 5.08
C CYS A 172 4.79 6.53 3.84
N HIS A 173 4.76 7.83 4.08
CA HIS A 173 4.96 8.88 3.09
C HIS A 173 6.29 9.61 3.38
N ILE A 174 7.20 9.64 2.41
CA ILE A 174 8.55 10.20 2.61
C ILE A 174 8.48 11.67 3.04
N GLY A 175 7.73 12.48 2.32
CA GLY A 175 7.71 13.92 2.53
C GLY A 175 7.15 14.36 3.89
N MET A 176 6.20 13.61 4.48
CA MET A 176 5.64 13.92 5.79
C MET A 176 6.34 13.19 6.95
N SER A 177 7.44 12.52 6.69
CA SER A 177 8.11 11.68 7.69
C SER A 177 8.98 12.46 8.68
N GLY A 178 9.31 13.70 8.41
CA GLY A 178 10.10 14.56 9.29
C GLY A 178 9.27 15.27 10.35
N GLU A 179 9.95 15.91 11.32
CA GLU A 179 9.30 16.74 12.35
C GLU A 179 9.17 18.21 11.95
N GLU A 180 10.03 18.67 11.06
CA GLU A 180 9.99 20.06 10.58
C GLU A 180 8.80 20.28 9.64
N GLU A 181 8.29 21.52 9.65
CA GLU A 181 7.15 21.92 8.80
C GLU A 181 7.58 22.14 7.34
N ARG A 182 8.08 21.09 6.71
CA ARG A 182 8.53 21.03 5.31
C ARG A 182 8.51 19.61 4.77
N VAL A 183 8.73 19.47 3.49
CA VAL A 183 8.93 18.16 2.86
C VAL A 183 10.23 17.53 3.37
N SER A 184 10.16 16.30 3.84
CA SER A 184 11.33 15.49 4.22
C SER A 184 11.88 14.72 3.01
N THR A 185 13.15 14.28 3.12
CA THR A 185 13.89 13.67 2.02
C THR A 185 14.17 12.19 2.25
N PHE A 186 14.56 11.46 1.17
CA PHE A 186 15.03 10.08 1.25
C PHE A 186 16.19 9.91 2.22
N ALA A 187 17.14 10.85 2.22
CA ALA A 187 18.28 10.81 3.12
C ALA A 187 17.88 10.98 4.59
N GLU A 188 16.94 11.88 4.87
CA GLU A 188 16.40 12.09 6.23
C GLU A 188 15.58 10.88 6.70
N PHE A 189 14.73 10.33 5.84
CA PHE A 189 13.97 9.11 6.15
C PHE A 189 14.90 7.95 6.49
N ARG A 190 15.91 7.71 5.64
CA ARG A 190 16.92 6.65 5.85
C ARG A 190 17.64 6.81 7.19
N LYS A 191 17.99 8.05 7.57
CA LYS A 191 18.73 8.35 8.80
C LYS A 191 17.86 8.30 10.05
N ASN A 192 16.66 8.87 9.98
CA ASN A 192 15.88 9.20 11.19
C ASN A 192 14.68 8.27 11.40
N VAL A 193 14.07 7.73 10.34
CA VAL A 193 12.83 6.96 10.41
C VAL A 193 13.06 5.46 10.21
N LEU A 194 13.80 5.06 9.20
CA LEU A 194 14.08 3.65 8.91
C LEU A 194 14.62 2.86 10.13
N PRO A 195 15.53 3.40 10.96
CA PRO A 195 15.96 2.72 12.19
C PRO A 195 14.83 2.50 13.20
N LYS A 196 13.88 3.42 13.27
CA LYS A 196 12.70 3.30 14.17
C LYS A 196 11.77 2.20 13.69
N VAL A 197 11.51 2.12 12.37
CA VAL A 197 10.72 1.04 11.76
C VAL A 197 11.35 -0.33 12.02
N ALA A 198 12.66 -0.44 11.88
CA ALA A 198 13.39 -1.66 12.16
C ALA A 198 13.33 -2.05 13.65
N ASP A 199 13.44 -1.08 14.56
CA ASP A 199 13.34 -1.30 16.02
C ASP A 199 11.94 -1.79 16.43
N LEU A 200 10.89 -1.32 15.78
CA LEU A 200 9.52 -1.79 16.00
C LEU A 200 9.29 -3.22 15.52
N GLY A 201 10.16 -3.73 14.63
CA GLY A 201 10.12 -5.12 14.18
C GLY A 201 9.34 -5.34 12.87
N TYR A 202 8.88 -4.31 12.18
CA TYR A 202 8.29 -4.45 10.86
C TYR A 202 9.31 -5.00 9.84
N ASP A 203 8.86 -5.83 8.92
CA ASP A 203 9.74 -6.49 7.94
C ASP A 203 9.50 -6.04 6.50
N THR A 204 8.53 -5.17 6.32
CA THR A 204 8.17 -4.61 5.03
C THR A 204 7.89 -3.11 5.19
N LEU A 205 8.48 -2.30 4.31
CA LEU A 205 8.24 -0.87 4.18
C LEU A 205 7.39 -0.65 2.93
N GLN A 206 6.14 -0.22 3.08
CA GLN A 206 5.30 0.22 1.97
C GLN A 206 5.38 1.73 1.85
N ILE A 207 5.93 2.21 0.74
CA ILE A 207 6.11 3.64 0.50
C ILE A 207 4.98 4.11 -0.43
N MET A 208 4.16 5.04 0.07
CA MET A 208 3.10 5.71 -0.69
C MET A 208 3.68 6.35 -1.95
N ALA A 209 2.85 6.55 -2.96
CA ALA A 209 3.20 6.99 -4.32
C ALA A 209 4.43 7.90 -4.42
N LEU A 210 5.47 7.39 -5.09
CA LEU A 210 6.78 8.04 -5.24
C LEU A 210 6.99 8.67 -6.61
N GLN A 211 6.15 8.34 -7.58
CA GLN A 211 6.23 8.83 -8.94
C GLN A 211 6.02 10.35 -8.95
N GLU A 212 6.63 11.04 -9.93
CA GLU A 212 6.52 12.50 -9.97
C GLU A 212 5.09 12.96 -10.19
N HIS A 213 4.70 14.00 -9.47
CA HIS A 213 3.35 14.57 -9.45
C HIS A 213 3.42 16.09 -9.30
N PRO A 214 2.54 16.84 -10.00
CA PRO A 214 2.61 18.31 -9.99
C PRO A 214 2.22 18.92 -8.66
N TYR A 215 1.23 18.32 -7.98
CA TYR A 215 0.64 18.84 -6.75
C TYR A 215 0.96 17.98 -5.54
N TYR A 216 1.71 18.52 -4.59
CA TYR A 216 2.12 17.81 -3.37
C TYR A 216 0.94 17.33 -2.53
N GLY A 217 -0.15 18.12 -2.48
CA GLY A 217 -1.37 17.76 -1.75
C GLY A 217 -2.17 16.59 -2.34
N SER A 218 -1.74 16.03 -3.48
CA SER A 218 -2.26 14.76 -4.01
C SER A 218 -1.65 13.53 -3.33
N PHE A 219 -0.74 13.72 -2.39
CA PHE A 219 0.03 12.66 -1.70
C PHE A 219 0.86 11.77 -2.64
N GLY A 220 0.99 12.15 -3.91
CA GLY A 220 1.62 11.38 -4.97
C GLY A 220 0.65 10.61 -5.87
N TYR A 221 -0.66 10.62 -5.61
CA TYR A 221 -1.63 9.84 -6.38
C TYR A 221 -2.11 10.52 -7.69
N GLN A 222 -1.68 11.75 -7.98
CA GLN A 222 -1.91 12.42 -9.27
C GLN A 222 -0.61 12.42 -10.10
N VAL A 223 -0.23 11.24 -10.58
CA VAL A 223 1.04 11.00 -11.27
C VAL A 223 1.08 11.69 -12.63
N SER A 224 2.19 12.40 -12.89
CA SER A 224 2.50 12.99 -14.20
C SER A 224 3.59 12.21 -14.96
N ASN A 225 4.65 11.80 -14.26
CA ASN A 225 5.81 11.14 -14.90
C ASN A 225 6.09 9.80 -14.21
N PHE A 226 5.74 8.73 -14.89
CA PHE A 226 5.67 7.37 -14.35
C PHE A 226 7.05 6.75 -14.06
N PHE A 227 8.09 7.17 -14.78
CA PHE A 227 9.46 6.65 -14.62
C PHE A 227 10.35 7.54 -13.74
N ALA A 228 9.86 8.71 -13.31
CA ALA A 228 10.61 9.63 -12.48
C ALA A 228 10.17 9.56 -11.01
N LEU A 229 11.15 9.53 -10.09
CA LEU A 229 10.91 9.81 -8.68
C LEU A 229 10.55 11.28 -8.49
N SER A 230 9.62 11.58 -7.59
CA SER A 230 9.35 12.96 -7.24
C SER A 230 10.61 13.65 -6.73
N SER A 231 10.99 14.70 -7.43
CA SER A 231 12.20 15.49 -7.15
C SER A 231 12.17 16.17 -5.78
N ARG A 232 10.98 16.32 -5.19
CA ARG A 232 10.79 16.88 -3.84
C ARG A 232 11.45 16.06 -2.74
N PHE A 233 11.59 14.74 -2.95
CA PHE A 233 12.12 13.83 -1.94
C PHE A 233 13.63 13.60 -2.04
N GLY A 234 14.27 14.11 -3.11
CA GLY A 234 15.72 13.98 -3.31
C GLY A 234 16.10 13.37 -4.66
N THR A 235 17.24 12.70 -4.68
CA THR A 235 17.85 12.15 -5.89
C THR A 235 17.57 10.63 -6.04
N PRO A 236 17.69 10.08 -7.26
CA PRO A 236 17.66 8.64 -7.50
C PRO A 236 18.65 7.85 -6.64
N GLU A 237 19.89 8.35 -6.48
CA GLU A 237 20.92 7.71 -5.66
C GLU A 237 20.58 7.70 -4.17
N GLU A 238 19.92 8.76 -3.66
CA GLU A 238 19.45 8.81 -2.27
C GLU A 238 18.34 7.77 -2.03
N PHE A 239 17.44 7.58 -3.00
CA PHE A 239 16.42 6.55 -2.91
C PHE A 239 17.01 5.13 -2.99
N LYS A 240 17.96 4.88 -3.91
CA LYS A 240 18.71 3.61 -3.96
C LYS A 240 19.39 3.34 -2.62
N ALA A 241 20.00 4.37 -2.00
CA ALA A 241 20.64 4.24 -0.69
C ALA A 241 19.62 3.95 0.43
N LEU A 242 18.39 4.44 0.34
CA LEU A 242 17.30 4.11 1.27
C LEU A 242 16.90 2.64 1.13
N VAL A 243 16.66 2.17 -0.09
CA VAL A 243 16.28 0.77 -0.37
C VAL A 243 17.41 -0.18 0.08
N ASP A 244 18.65 0.10 -0.25
CA ASP A 244 19.81 -0.70 0.16
C ASP A 244 19.97 -0.76 1.69
N ALA A 245 19.67 0.36 2.39
CA ALA A 245 19.68 0.41 3.85
C ALA A 245 18.50 -0.35 4.49
N ALA A 246 17.35 -0.44 3.82
CA ALA A 246 16.24 -1.29 4.22
C ALA A 246 16.61 -2.77 4.06
N HIS A 247 17.17 -3.15 2.92
CA HIS A 247 17.67 -4.52 2.65
C HIS A 247 18.73 -4.95 3.66
N ALA A 248 19.66 -4.04 4.05
CA ALA A 248 20.64 -4.29 5.11
C ALA A 248 20.02 -4.69 6.46
N ARG A 249 18.76 -4.33 6.69
CA ARG A 249 17.98 -4.64 7.90
C ARG A 249 17.00 -5.80 7.69
N GLY A 250 17.03 -6.44 6.53
CA GLY A 250 16.09 -7.49 6.17
C GLY A 250 14.67 -6.98 5.91
N ILE A 251 14.49 -5.67 5.64
CA ILE A 251 13.19 -5.04 5.35
C ILE A 251 12.98 -5.00 3.85
N ALA A 252 11.90 -5.61 3.37
CA ALA A 252 11.48 -5.52 1.97
C ALA A 252 10.87 -4.15 1.69
N VAL A 253 11.04 -3.64 0.46
CA VAL A 253 10.48 -2.35 0.05
C VAL A 253 9.40 -2.58 -1.00
N VAL A 254 8.17 -2.22 -0.66
CA VAL A 254 7.01 -2.22 -1.54
C VAL A 254 6.71 -0.78 -1.96
N MET A 255 6.52 -0.58 -3.24
CA MET A 255 6.15 0.71 -3.80
C MET A 255 4.65 0.74 -4.08
N ASP A 256 4.01 1.81 -3.67
CA ASP A 256 2.65 2.11 -4.10
C ASP A 256 2.70 2.64 -5.53
N ILE A 257 2.05 1.94 -6.47
CA ILE A 257 2.11 2.24 -7.90
C ILE A 257 0.73 2.62 -8.43
N VAL A 258 0.66 3.80 -9.06
CA VAL A 258 -0.60 4.34 -9.57
C VAL A 258 -0.70 4.04 -11.06
N HIS A 259 -1.33 2.94 -11.41
CA HIS A 259 -1.62 2.54 -12.78
C HIS A 259 -3.12 2.58 -13.12
N SER A 260 -3.93 3.01 -12.15
CA SER A 260 -5.37 3.21 -12.32
C SER A 260 -5.69 4.46 -13.14
N HIS A 261 -4.85 5.49 -13.05
CA HIS A 261 -5.09 6.77 -13.72
C HIS A 261 -3.81 7.61 -13.86
N SER A 262 -3.92 8.75 -14.52
CA SER A 262 -2.89 9.77 -14.67
C SER A 262 -3.50 11.15 -14.43
N VAL A 263 -2.72 12.10 -13.94
CA VAL A 263 -3.16 13.50 -13.87
C VAL A 263 -3.56 14.03 -15.24
N ASP A 264 -4.56 14.92 -15.30
CA ASP A 264 -5.02 15.53 -16.57
C ASP A 264 -4.20 16.79 -16.93
N ASN A 265 -2.90 16.78 -16.64
CA ASN A 265 -1.97 17.85 -17.01
C ASN A 265 -1.38 17.59 -18.38
N GLU A 266 -1.34 18.63 -19.21
CA GLU A 266 -0.81 18.53 -20.58
C GLU A 266 0.69 18.77 -20.63
N ALA A 267 1.20 19.77 -19.89
CA ALA A 267 2.60 20.17 -19.95
C ALA A 267 3.53 19.18 -19.25
N GLU A 268 3.13 18.69 -18.08
CA GLU A 268 3.92 17.77 -17.26
C GLU A 268 3.56 16.31 -17.49
N GLY A 269 2.27 16.03 -17.81
CA GLY A 269 1.72 14.68 -17.89
C GLY A 269 1.57 14.17 -19.33
N LEU A 270 0.77 13.13 -19.45
CA LEU A 270 0.52 12.43 -20.69
C LEU A 270 -0.74 12.92 -21.44
N SER A 271 -1.53 13.84 -20.84
CA SER A 271 -2.76 14.33 -21.45
C SER A 271 -2.43 15.19 -22.67
N LEU A 272 -3.14 14.95 -23.78
CA LEU A 272 -2.91 15.59 -25.08
C LEU A 272 -1.43 15.61 -25.53
N PHE A 273 -0.68 14.57 -25.21
CA PHE A 273 0.77 14.51 -25.40
C PHE A 273 1.18 14.81 -26.85
N ASP A 274 0.52 14.18 -27.84
CA ASP A 274 0.70 14.42 -29.28
C ASP A 274 -0.48 15.17 -29.92
N GLY A 275 -1.24 15.90 -29.10
CA GLY A 275 -2.45 16.62 -29.50
C GLY A 275 -3.73 15.78 -29.51
N ARG A 276 -3.66 14.47 -29.29
CA ARG A 276 -4.81 13.59 -29.17
C ARG A 276 -5.12 13.29 -27.71
N GLU A 277 -6.42 13.17 -27.40
CA GLU A 277 -6.86 12.79 -26.07
C GLU A 277 -6.67 11.31 -25.77
N ASP A 278 -6.56 10.48 -26.80
CA ASP A 278 -6.63 9.03 -26.71
C ASP A 278 -5.30 8.33 -26.96
N LEU A 279 -4.15 8.99 -26.80
CA LEU A 279 -2.85 8.36 -27.03
C LEU A 279 -2.66 7.14 -26.13
N TYR A 280 -2.69 7.33 -24.82
CA TYR A 280 -2.59 6.28 -23.79
C TYR A 280 -3.92 5.96 -23.11
N PHE A 281 -4.93 6.80 -23.32
CA PHE A 281 -6.18 6.81 -22.56
C PHE A 281 -7.36 6.36 -23.38
N TYR A 282 -8.46 6.01 -22.72
CA TYR A 282 -9.73 5.83 -23.39
C TYR A 282 -10.21 7.15 -24.00
N LYS A 283 -10.98 7.05 -25.08
CA LYS A 283 -11.54 8.21 -25.77
C LYS A 283 -12.81 8.69 -25.10
N GLY A 284 -12.98 10.02 -25.08
CA GLY A 284 -14.21 10.64 -24.57
C GLY A 284 -14.42 10.45 -23.08
N PRO A 285 -15.69 10.31 -22.61
CA PRO A 285 -16.00 10.21 -21.19
C PRO A 285 -15.32 9.07 -20.43
N GLN A 286 -15.13 7.92 -21.08
CA GLN A 286 -14.43 6.78 -20.49
C GLN A 286 -12.95 7.05 -20.18
N GLY A 287 -12.35 8.02 -20.90
CA GLY A 287 -10.97 8.44 -20.64
C GLY A 287 -10.81 9.42 -19.48
N ARG A 288 -11.88 9.69 -18.72
CA ARG A 288 -11.88 10.66 -17.62
C ARG A 288 -12.53 10.05 -16.40
N HIS A 289 -11.81 10.07 -15.27
CA HIS A 289 -12.36 9.61 -13.99
C HIS A 289 -13.28 10.69 -13.39
N PRO A 290 -14.58 10.42 -13.19
CA PRO A 290 -15.53 11.45 -12.82
C PRO A 290 -15.32 12.01 -11.40
N ALA A 291 -14.80 11.21 -10.47
CA ALA A 291 -14.57 11.64 -9.10
C ALA A 291 -13.18 12.26 -8.88
N TRP A 292 -12.17 11.86 -9.66
CA TRP A 292 -10.78 12.29 -9.42
C TRP A 292 -10.28 13.34 -10.41
N GLY A 293 -11.06 13.64 -11.48
CA GLY A 293 -10.66 14.59 -12.52
C GLY A 293 -9.38 14.19 -13.28
N SER A 294 -9.06 12.91 -13.30
CA SER A 294 -7.86 12.32 -13.90
C SER A 294 -8.17 11.58 -15.20
N ARG A 295 -7.12 11.14 -15.91
CA ARG A 295 -7.22 10.37 -17.16
C ARG A 295 -7.18 8.88 -16.86
N CYS A 296 -8.05 8.10 -17.52
CA CYS A 296 -8.11 6.64 -17.38
C CYS A 296 -7.39 5.97 -18.54
N PHE A 297 -6.42 5.11 -18.24
CA PHE A 297 -5.65 4.37 -19.23
C PHE A 297 -6.52 3.43 -20.07
N ASP A 298 -6.25 3.35 -21.36
CA ASP A 298 -6.84 2.35 -22.25
C ASP A 298 -6.01 1.07 -22.22
N TYR A 299 -6.38 0.16 -21.33
CA TYR A 299 -5.71 -1.12 -21.18
C TYR A 299 -5.92 -2.06 -22.39
N GLY A 300 -6.76 -1.70 -23.36
CA GLY A 300 -6.92 -2.42 -24.61
C GLY A 300 -5.76 -2.20 -25.60
N LYS A 301 -5.05 -1.06 -25.49
CA LYS A 301 -3.91 -0.73 -26.37
C LYS A 301 -2.64 -1.44 -25.95
N ASP A 302 -1.93 -1.96 -26.94
CA ASP A 302 -0.63 -2.61 -26.69
C ASP A 302 0.41 -1.62 -26.16
N GLU A 303 0.46 -0.42 -26.71
CA GLU A 303 1.41 0.61 -26.30
C GLU A 303 1.20 1.04 -24.85
N THR A 304 -0.05 1.14 -24.40
CA THR A 304 -0.38 1.40 -23.00
C THR A 304 0.07 0.24 -22.10
N LYS A 305 -0.21 -1.02 -22.48
CA LYS A 305 0.26 -2.18 -21.73
C LYS A 305 1.79 -2.23 -21.68
N TYR A 306 2.49 -2.00 -22.80
CA TYR A 306 3.96 -1.93 -22.82
C TYR A 306 4.50 -0.83 -21.91
N PHE A 307 3.86 0.35 -21.92
CA PHE A 307 4.24 1.47 -21.05
C PHE A 307 4.14 1.09 -19.56
N LEU A 308 2.98 0.59 -19.14
CA LEU A 308 2.72 0.25 -17.74
C LEU A 308 3.50 -0.99 -17.27
N LEU A 309 3.62 -2.03 -18.09
CA LEU A 309 4.45 -3.21 -17.77
C LEU A 309 5.93 -2.85 -17.69
N SER A 310 6.43 -2.03 -18.63
CA SER A 310 7.81 -1.52 -18.57
C SER A 310 8.05 -0.67 -17.34
N ASN A 311 7.04 0.03 -16.84
CA ASN A 311 7.13 0.80 -15.60
C ASN A 311 7.33 -0.11 -14.38
N CYS A 312 6.55 -1.18 -14.23
CA CYS A 312 6.80 -2.17 -13.18
C CYS A 312 8.22 -2.74 -13.27
N LYS A 313 8.66 -3.11 -14.49
CA LYS A 313 10.00 -3.65 -14.70
C LYS A 313 11.09 -2.66 -14.32
N TYR A 314 10.97 -1.40 -14.74
CA TYR A 314 11.92 -0.32 -14.45
C TYR A 314 12.12 -0.13 -12.94
N TRP A 315 11.05 -0.03 -12.16
CA TRP A 315 11.15 0.13 -10.71
C TRP A 315 11.86 -1.04 -10.03
N MET A 316 11.64 -2.26 -10.51
CA MET A 316 12.33 -3.44 -9.99
C MET A 316 13.80 -3.50 -10.41
N GLU A 317 14.15 -3.14 -11.65
CA GLU A 317 15.53 -3.18 -12.14
C GLU A 317 16.37 -2.05 -11.57
N GLU A 318 15.87 -0.81 -11.64
CA GLU A 318 16.61 0.39 -11.29
C GLU A 318 16.72 0.62 -9.78
N TYR A 319 15.61 0.34 -9.05
CA TYR A 319 15.53 0.65 -7.61
C TYR A 319 15.43 -0.57 -6.72
N HIS A 320 15.52 -1.77 -7.25
CA HIS A 320 15.44 -3.02 -6.50
C HIS A 320 14.17 -3.14 -5.62
N ILE A 321 13.03 -2.63 -6.08
CA ILE A 321 11.74 -2.75 -5.40
C ILE A 321 11.36 -4.23 -5.29
N ASP A 322 10.87 -4.64 -4.11
CA ASP A 322 10.57 -6.04 -3.77
C ASP A 322 9.10 -6.42 -4.00
N GLY A 323 8.26 -5.45 -4.35
CA GLY A 323 6.85 -5.67 -4.62
C GLY A 323 6.10 -4.36 -4.84
N PHE A 324 4.81 -4.48 -5.15
CA PHE A 324 3.95 -3.32 -5.40
C PHE A 324 2.60 -3.45 -4.69
N ARG A 325 2.10 -2.32 -4.19
CA ARG A 325 0.69 -2.13 -3.94
C ARG A 325 0.11 -1.38 -5.13
N PHE A 326 -0.86 -1.97 -5.81
CA PHE A 326 -1.56 -1.34 -6.94
C PHE A 326 -2.71 -0.51 -6.41
N ASP A 327 -2.63 0.79 -6.65
CA ASP A 327 -3.61 1.79 -6.27
C ASP A 327 -4.86 1.73 -7.15
N GLY A 328 -6.04 1.87 -6.53
CA GLY A 328 -7.30 2.05 -7.22
C GLY A 328 -7.70 0.89 -8.15
N VAL A 329 -7.40 -0.35 -7.79
CA VAL A 329 -7.69 -1.53 -8.63
C VAL A 329 -9.19 -1.63 -8.95
N THR A 330 -10.09 -1.34 -8.00
CA THR A 330 -11.53 -1.28 -8.28
C THR A 330 -11.86 -0.32 -9.42
N SER A 331 -11.22 0.86 -9.44
CA SER A 331 -11.41 1.85 -10.50
C SER A 331 -10.93 1.35 -11.87
N MET A 332 -9.94 0.46 -11.91
CA MET A 332 -9.47 -0.16 -13.16
C MET A 332 -10.44 -1.24 -13.66
N LEU A 333 -10.97 -2.04 -12.74
CA LEU A 333 -11.74 -3.24 -13.05
C LEU A 333 -13.13 -2.96 -13.64
N TYR A 334 -13.71 -1.77 -13.38
CA TYR A 334 -15.10 -1.49 -13.74
C TYR A 334 -15.25 -0.19 -14.53
N TRP A 335 -16.13 -0.19 -15.54
CA TRP A 335 -16.43 0.97 -16.36
C TRP A 335 -17.06 2.13 -15.58
N ASP A 336 -17.75 1.85 -14.49
CA ASP A 336 -18.30 2.82 -13.53
C ASP A 336 -17.31 3.16 -12.42
N HIS A 337 -16.07 2.66 -12.48
CA HIS A 337 -15.02 2.85 -11.48
C HIS A 337 -15.41 2.36 -10.07
N GLY A 338 -16.47 1.55 -9.94
CA GLY A 338 -17.03 1.12 -8.66
C GLY A 338 -17.72 2.23 -7.88
N LEU A 339 -17.99 3.38 -8.51
CA LEU A 339 -18.64 4.51 -7.88
C LEU A 339 -20.15 4.29 -7.73
N GLU A 340 -20.69 4.68 -6.56
CA GLU A 340 -22.14 4.59 -6.26
C GLU A 340 -22.75 3.19 -6.50
N ARG A 341 -21.90 2.15 -6.48
CA ARG A 341 -22.26 0.76 -6.73
C ARG A 341 -22.05 -0.10 -5.50
N ALA A 342 -23.02 -0.96 -5.20
CA ALA A 342 -22.87 -2.04 -4.24
C ALA A 342 -22.56 -3.35 -4.99
N PHE A 343 -21.51 -4.04 -4.57
CA PHE A 343 -21.20 -5.38 -5.06
C PHE A 343 -21.94 -6.39 -4.19
N THR A 344 -22.99 -7.01 -4.72
CA THR A 344 -23.93 -7.82 -3.94
C THR A 344 -23.94 -9.30 -4.33
N GLY A 345 -23.28 -9.65 -5.41
CA GLY A 345 -23.20 -11.03 -5.87
C GLY A 345 -22.15 -11.26 -6.94
N TYR A 346 -21.93 -12.53 -7.26
CA TYR A 346 -20.90 -12.92 -8.23
C TYR A 346 -21.17 -12.41 -9.66
N ASP A 347 -22.42 -12.14 -10.02
CA ASP A 347 -22.77 -11.52 -11.31
C ASP A 347 -22.04 -10.18 -11.53
N ASP A 348 -21.76 -9.45 -10.46
CA ASP A 348 -21.06 -8.16 -10.51
C ASP A 348 -19.62 -8.26 -11.05
N TYR A 349 -19.01 -9.43 -10.96
CA TYR A 349 -17.61 -9.67 -11.32
C TYR A 349 -17.42 -10.31 -12.69
N PHE A 350 -18.52 -10.74 -13.34
CA PHE A 350 -18.48 -11.53 -14.58
C PHE A 350 -19.44 -11.02 -15.64
N ASN A 351 -19.94 -9.79 -15.52
CA ASN A 351 -20.86 -9.17 -16.47
C ASN A 351 -20.13 -8.09 -17.32
N GLY A 352 -20.86 -7.47 -18.24
CA GLY A 352 -20.33 -6.45 -19.16
C GLY A 352 -19.90 -5.12 -18.51
N SER A 353 -20.01 -4.97 -17.18
CA SER A 353 -19.49 -3.80 -16.46
C SER A 353 -18.00 -3.90 -16.14
N VAL A 354 -17.40 -5.07 -16.32
CA VAL A 354 -15.98 -5.31 -16.07
C VAL A 354 -15.17 -4.89 -17.29
N ASP A 355 -14.09 -4.14 -17.05
CA ASP A 355 -13.05 -3.89 -18.07
C ASP A 355 -12.11 -5.10 -18.13
N GLU A 356 -12.40 -6.01 -19.05
CA GLU A 356 -11.59 -7.22 -19.24
C GLU A 356 -10.15 -6.92 -19.67
N ASN A 357 -9.88 -5.76 -20.29
CA ASN A 357 -8.52 -5.37 -20.66
C ASN A 357 -7.69 -4.96 -19.43
N ALA A 358 -8.34 -4.39 -18.41
CA ALA A 358 -7.70 -4.09 -17.14
C ALA A 358 -7.36 -5.38 -16.38
N VAL A 359 -8.26 -6.37 -16.39
CA VAL A 359 -7.99 -7.70 -15.82
C VAL A 359 -6.79 -8.35 -16.50
N ASP A 360 -6.73 -8.29 -17.85
CA ASP A 360 -5.60 -8.81 -18.62
C ASP A 360 -4.28 -8.12 -18.26
N TYR A 361 -4.30 -6.78 -18.18
CA TYR A 361 -3.12 -6.01 -17.80
C TYR A 361 -2.61 -6.39 -16.38
N LEU A 362 -3.51 -6.43 -15.39
CA LEU A 362 -3.15 -6.76 -14.01
C LEU A 362 -2.56 -8.18 -13.89
N ALA A 363 -3.12 -9.15 -14.60
CA ALA A 363 -2.58 -10.50 -14.61
C ALA A 363 -1.19 -10.56 -15.26
N LEU A 364 -0.97 -9.86 -16.39
CA LEU A 364 0.34 -9.78 -17.03
C LEU A 364 1.37 -9.07 -16.13
N ALA A 365 0.97 -8.02 -15.41
CA ALA A 365 1.84 -7.34 -14.45
C ALA A 365 2.28 -8.29 -13.32
N ASN A 366 1.34 -9.04 -12.72
CA ASN A 366 1.64 -10.04 -11.70
C ASN A 366 2.60 -11.13 -12.23
N MET A 367 2.40 -11.60 -13.46
CA MET A 367 3.28 -12.59 -14.08
C MET A 367 4.68 -12.05 -14.30
N LEU A 368 4.81 -10.82 -14.86
CA LEU A 368 6.07 -10.16 -15.11
C LEU A 368 6.86 -9.95 -13.81
N ILE A 369 6.22 -9.41 -12.78
CA ILE A 369 6.83 -9.14 -11.46
C ILE A 369 7.38 -10.45 -10.86
N ARG A 370 6.61 -11.52 -10.92
CA ARG A 370 7.00 -12.83 -10.38
C ARG A 370 8.09 -13.50 -11.21
N GLU A 371 8.10 -13.32 -12.53
CA GLU A 371 9.19 -13.80 -13.39
C GLU A 371 10.49 -13.06 -13.09
N MET A 372 10.44 -11.76 -12.83
CA MET A 372 11.62 -10.96 -12.45
C MET A 372 12.19 -11.34 -11.08
N ASN A 373 11.32 -11.55 -10.11
CA ASN A 373 11.70 -11.92 -8.75
C ASN A 373 10.63 -12.84 -8.13
N PRO A 374 10.87 -14.14 -7.99
CA PRO A 374 9.91 -15.07 -7.37
C PRO A 374 9.57 -14.78 -5.91
N ASP A 375 10.40 -13.99 -5.21
CA ASP A 375 10.17 -13.56 -3.84
C ASP A 375 9.39 -12.24 -3.75
N ALA A 376 9.21 -11.54 -4.87
CA ALA A 376 8.38 -10.35 -4.92
C ALA A 376 6.90 -10.68 -4.68
N PHE A 377 6.16 -9.72 -4.15
CA PHE A 377 4.73 -9.87 -3.92
C PHE A 377 3.94 -8.62 -4.32
N THR A 378 2.67 -8.83 -4.62
CA THR A 378 1.76 -7.78 -5.07
C THR A 378 0.53 -7.72 -4.19
N ILE A 379 0.08 -6.49 -3.93
CA ILE A 379 -1.10 -6.18 -3.12
C ILE A 379 -2.08 -5.40 -3.97
N ALA A 380 -3.32 -5.85 -4.06
CA ALA A 380 -4.39 -5.11 -4.72
C ALA A 380 -5.15 -4.25 -3.71
N GLU A 381 -5.28 -2.95 -3.99
CA GLU A 381 -6.29 -2.13 -3.34
C GLU A 381 -7.61 -2.30 -4.08
N ASP A 382 -8.51 -3.09 -3.51
CA ASP A 382 -9.80 -3.39 -4.10
C ASP A 382 -10.90 -3.49 -3.05
N VAL A 383 -11.97 -2.74 -3.25
CA VAL A 383 -13.18 -2.75 -2.40
C VAL A 383 -14.32 -3.57 -3.00
N SER A 384 -14.20 -3.99 -4.27
CA SER A 384 -15.28 -4.70 -4.95
C SER A 384 -15.48 -6.11 -4.44
N GLY A 385 -14.43 -6.77 -3.96
CA GLY A 385 -14.46 -8.17 -3.57
C GLY A 385 -14.44 -9.14 -4.76
N MET A 386 -13.96 -8.72 -5.95
CA MET A 386 -13.88 -9.56 -7.14
C MET A 386 -13.24 -10.91 -6.81
N ALA A 387 -13.99 -11.99 -7.04
CA ALA A 387 -13.51 -13.34 -6.79
C ALA A 387 -12.31 -13.69 -7.67
N GLY A 388 -11.28 -14.27 -7.08
CA GLY A 388 -10.06 -14.68 -7.78
C GLY A 388 -9.04 -13.56 -7.97
N LEU A 389 -9.26 -12.32 -7.50
CA LEU A 389 -8.31 -11.23 -7.66
C LEU A 389 -6.95 -11.57 -7.01
N ALA A 390 -6.96 -12.06 -5.77
CA ALA A 390 -5.76 -12.49 -5.06
C ALA A 390 -5.59 -14.03 -5.02
N ALA A 391 -6.12 -14.71 -6.03
CA ALA A 391 -5.90 -16.14 -6.25
C ALA A 391 -4.83 -16.35 -7.33
N PRO A 392 -4.05 -17.45 -7.27
CA PRO A 392 -3.03 -17.76 -8.27
C PRO A 392 -3.60 -17.82 -9.69
N PHE A 393 -2.86 -17.32 -10.67
CA PHE A 393 -3.27 -17.38 -12.07
C PHE A 393 -3.57 -18.82 -12.53
N ALA A 394 -2.75 -19.79 -12.15
CA ALA A 394 -2.97 -21.20 -12.46
C ALA A 394 -4.31 -21.75 -11.92
N ALA A 395 -4.86 -21.12 -10.88
CA ALA A 395 -6.18 -21.45 -10.34
C ALA A 395 -7.33 -20.72 -11.07
N GLY A 396 -7.03 -19.87 -12.04
CA GLY A 396 -8.01 -19.03 -12.75
C GLY A 396 -8.18 -17.64 -12.12
N GLY A 397 -7.27 -17.24 -11.23
CA GLY A 397 -7.24 -15.91 -10.63
C GLY A 397 -6.41 -14.90 -11.43
N VAL A 398 -6.39 -13.64 -10.96
CA VAL A 398 -5.62 -12.53 -11.54
C VAL A 398 -4.15 -12.55 -11.10
N GLY A 399 -3.86 -13.23 -9.98
CA GLY A 399 -2.50 -13.53 -9.56
C GLY A 399 -1.89 -12.56 -8.56
N PHE A 400 -2.63 -11.63 -7.96
CA PHE A 400 -2.14 -10.89 -6.80
C PHE A 400 -1.83 -11.85 -5.64
N ASP A 401 -0.83 -11.49 -4.83
CA ASP A 401 -0.51 -12.26 -3.63
C ASP A 401 -1.45 -11.90 -2.48
N PHE A 402 -1.87 -10.64 -2.39
CA PHE A 402 -2.75 -10.15 -1.33
C PHE A 402 -3.77 -9.13 -1.86
N ARG A 403 -4.88 -9.03 -1.13
CA ARG A 403 -5.87 -7.95 -1.23
C ARG A 403 -5.86 -7.14 0.07
N MET A 404 -6.03 -5.82 0.02
CA MET A 404 -6.24 -5.00 1.21
C MET A 404 -7.63 -5.25 1.80
N ALA A 405 -7.71 -5.49 3.10
CA ALA A 405 -8.97 -5.72 3.81
C ALA A 405 -9.58 -4.38 4.27
N MET A 406 -9.95 -3.52 3.32
CA MET A 406 -10.39 -2.13 3.56
C MET A 406 -11.60 -2.05 4.49
N GLY A 407 -12.55 -2.96 4.37
CA GLY A 407 -13.75 -2.99 5.20
C GLY A 407 -13.49 -3.08 6.71
N ILE A 408 -12.33 -3.62 7.13
CA ILE A 408 -11.95 -3.68 8.56
C ILE A 408 -11.72 -2.27 9.10
N ALA A 409 -10.90 -1.47 8.43
CA ALA A 409 -10.60 -0.10 8.82
C ALA A 409 -11.84 0.79 8.80
N ASP A 410 -12.64 0.69 7.75
CA ASP A 410 -13.87 1.46 7.61
C ASP A 410 -14.89 1.13 8.72
N ASN A 411 -15.00 -0.14 9.12
CA ASN A 411 -15.87 -0.54 10.22
C ASN A 411 -15.35 -0.04 11.58
N TRP A 412 -14.03 -0.08 11.84
CA TRP A 412 -13.48 0.51 13.06
C TRP A 412 -13.82 2.00 13.17
N ILE A 413 -13.61 2.78 12.10
CA ILE A 413 -13.96 4.21 12.06
C ILE A 413 -15.47 4.40 12.27
N LYS A 414 -16.31 3.61 11.60
CA LYS A 414 -17.76 3.67 11.72
C LYS A 414 -18.20 3.43 13.17
N TRP A 415 -17.74 2.35 13.81
CA TRP A 415 -18.13 2.03 15.18
C TRP A 415 -17.70 3.12 16.18
N ILE A 416 -16.44 3.57 16.10
CA ILE A 416 -15.93 4.63 16.98
C ILE A 416 -16.71 5.94 16.79
N LYS A 417 -17.14 6.23 15.56
CA LYS A 417 -17.83 7.47 15.21
C LYS A 417 -19.32 7.47 15.58
N THR A 418 -19.98 6.33 15.47
CA THR A 418 -21.45 6.26 15.52
C THR A 418 -22.01 5.55 16.73
N LEU A 419 -21.18 4.75 17.45
CA LEU A 419 -21.63 3.93 18.57
C LEU A 419 -20.85 4.29 19.84
N SER A 420 -21.52 4.18 21.00
CA SER A 420 -20.82 4.14 22.28
C SER A 420 -20.20 2.74 22.49
N ASP A 421 -19.22 2.62 23.40
CA ASP A 421 -18.51 1.35 23.65
C ASP A 421 -19.48 0.21 24.03
N GLU A 422 -20.54 0.55 24.78
CA GLU A 422 -21.58 -0.40 25.22
C GLU A 422 -22.38 -0.99 24.06
N GLN A 423 -22.45 -0.27 22.93
CA GLN A 423 -23.23 -0.65 21.74
C GLN A 423 -22.42 -1.54 20.79
N TRP A 424 -21.10 -1.70 21.00
CA TRP A 424 -20.29 -2.55 20.13
C TRP A 424 -20.75 -4.00 20.21
N SER A 425 -20.98 -4.63 19.06
CA SER A 425 -21.33 -6.05 18.97
C SER A 425 -20.07 -6.89 18.77
N MET A 426 -19.87 -7.87 19.63
CA MET A 426 -18.74 -8.80 19.52
C MET A 426 -18.86 -9.70 18.29
N GLY A 427 -20.07 -10.07 17.92
CA GLY A 427 -20.33 -10.84 16.70
C GLY A 427 -20.05 -10.06 15.44
N GLU A 428 -20.48 -8.79 15.37
CA GLU A 428 -20.18 -7.93 14.24
C GLU A 428 -18.67 -7.70 14.12
N ILE A 429 -17.97 -7.41 15.24
CA ILE A 429 -16.51 -7.26 15.26
C ILE A 429 -15.83 -8.53 14.76
N TRP A 430 -16.19 -9.69 15.31
CA TRP A 430 -15.63 -10.97 14.88
C TRP A 430 -15.84 -11.22 13.40
N TRP A 431 -17.08 -11.02 12.92
CA TRP A 431 -17.43 -11.21 11.51
C TRP A 431 -16.60 -10.33 10.59
N GLN A 432 -16.54 -9.03 10.84
CA GLN A 432 -15.82 -8.10 10.00
C GLN A 432 -14.30 -8.36 9.98
N LEU A 433 -13.75 -8.79 11.10
CA LEU A 433 -12.32 -9.08 11.23
C LEU A 433 -11.91 -10.41 10.55
N THR A 434 -12.85 -11.35 10.39
CA THR A 434 -12.55 -12.70 9.91
C THR A 434 -13.20 -13.05 8.56
N ASN A 435 -14.14 -12.23 8.09
CA ASN A 435 -14.84 -12.47 6.83
C ASN A 435 -13.92 -12.19 5.63
N LYS A 436 -13.35 -13.25 5.11
CA LYS A 436 -12.54 -13.24 3.88
C LYS A 436 -12.81 -14.50 3.04
N ARG A 437 -12.48 -14.43 1.77
CA ARG A 437 -12.47 -15.62 0.90
C ARG A 437 -11.40 -16.60 1.36
N ALA A 438 -11.73 -17.89 1.35
CA ALA A 438 -10.80 -18.93 1.78
C ALA A 438 -9.64 -19.17 0.80
N ASP A 439 -9.82 -18.80 -0.46
CA ASP A 439 -8.87 -18.96 -1.57
C ASP A 439 -7.97 -17.73 -1.80
N GLU A 440 -8.16 -16.64 -1.04
CA GLU A 440 -7.42 -15.40 -1.16
C GLU A 440 -6.73 -15.01 0.15
N LYS A 441 -5.60 -14.33 0.00
CA LYS A 441 -4.86 -13.73 1.12
C LYS A 441 -5.15 -12.25 1.25
N THR A 442 -5.18 -11.76 2.50
CA THR A 442 -5.50 -10.37 2.80
C THR A 442 -4.45 -9.72 3.71
N ILE A 443 -4.27 -8.40 3.51
CA ILE A 443 -3.57 -7.52 4.46
C ILE A 443 -4.63 -6.81 5.28
N SER A 444 -4.62 -7.02 6.60
CA SER A 444 -5.55 -6.38 7.52
C SER A 444 -4.89 -5.22 8.24
N TYR A 445 -5.67 -4.20 8.56
CA TYR A 445 -5.21 -3.00 9.25
C TYR A 445 -6.37 -2.30 9.96
N ALA A 446 -6.05 -1.61 11.04
CA ALA A 446 -7.04 -0.80 11.73
C ALA A 446 -7.23 0.54 11.02
N GLU A 447 -6.18 1.07 10.40
CA GLU A 447 -6.14 2.35 9.71
C GLU A 447 -4.96 2.36 8.73
N CYS A 448 -5.15 2.88 7.52
CA CYS A 448 -4.09 3.25 6.59
C CYS A 448 -4.16 4.76 6.28
N HIS A 449 -3.43 5.22 5.27
CA HIS A 449 -3.46 6.63 4.88
C HIS A 449 -4.85 7.10 4.43
N ASP A 450 -5.68 6.25 3.82
CA ASP A 450 -7.02 6.63 3.34
C ASP A 450 -7.91 7.13 4.46
N GLN A 451 -8.00 6.38 5.57
CA GLN A 451 -8.79 6.80 6.74
C GLN A 451 -8.16 8.00 7.43
N ALA A 452 -6.83 8.05 7.50
CA ALA A 452 -6.10 9.09 8.24
C ALA A 452 -6.04 10.44 7.50
N MET A 453 -6.00 10.43 6.16
CA MET A 453 -5.75 11.61 5.32
C MET A 453 -6.94 12.02 4.47
N VAL A 454 -7.62 11.08 3.85
CA VAL A 454 -8.63 11.35 2.82
C VAL A 454 -10.05 11.31 3.39
N GLY A 455 -10.35 10.33 4.21
CA GLY A 455 -11.73 10.06 4.63
C GLY A 455 -12.14 10.73 5.92
N ASP A 456 -11.24 10.86 6.89
CA ASP A 456 -11.59 11.23 8.24
C ASP A 456 -10.40 11.69 9.10
N LYS A 457 -10.50 11.53 10.42
CA LYS A 457 -9.46 11.71 11.41
C LYS A 457 -8.85 10.35 11.77
N THR A 458 -7.60 10.34 12.23
CA THR A 458 -6.98 9.11 12.76
C THR A 458 -7.81 8.49 13.88
N ILE A 459 -7.72 7.16 14.04
CA ILE A 459 -8.43 6.44 15.11
C ILE A 459 -8.15 7.06 16.48
N ILE A 460 -6.89 7.35 16.78
CA ILE A 460 -6.52 7.93 18.08
C ILE A 460 -7.12 9.32 18.27
N PHE A 461 -7.15 10.13 17.21
CA PHE A 461 -7.78 11.45 17.28
C PHE A 461 -9.30 11.32 17.51
N ARG A 462 -9.95 10.35 16.87
CA ARG A 462 -11.39 10.10 17.11
C ARG A 462 -11.68 9.62 18.53
N LEU A 463 -10.79 8.83 19.11
CA LEU A 463 -10.96 8.33 20.47
C LEU A 463 -10.77 9.40 21.55
N MET A 464 -9.92 10.41 21.33
CA MET A 464 -9.49 11.37 22.35
C MET A 464 -9.82 12.84 22.03
N ASP A 465 -9.97 13.17 20.74
CA ASP A 465 -10.17 14.54 20.22
C ASP A 465 -9.16 15.54 20.83
N ALA A 466 -9.58 16.75 21.15
CA ALA A 466 -8.72 17.82 21.65
C ALA A 466 -7.94 17.46 22.94
N GLN A 467 -8.38 16.46 23.71
CA GLN A 467 -7.68 16.05 24.93
C GLN A 467 -6.31 15.44 24.66
N MET A 468 -6.04 14.94 23.45
CA MET A 468 -4.71 14.46 23.10
C MET A 468 -3.65 15.57 23.08
N TYR A 469 -4.02 16.84 23.00
CA TYR A 469 -3.07 17.97 23.05
C TYR A 469 -2.72 18.39 24.48
N THR A 470 -3.60 18.13 25.45
CA THR A 470 -3.43 18.64 26.81
C THR A 470 -3.26 17.57 27.86
N SER A 471 -3.67 16.34 27.59
CA SER A 471 -3.80 15.28 28.60
C SER A 471 -2.99 14.02 28.30
N MET A 472 -2.05 14.07 27.36
CA MET A 472 -1.12 12.96 27.08
C MET A 472 0.14 12.96 27.97
N ASN A 473 0.12 13.71 29.08
CA ASN A 473 1.11 13.62 30.14
C ASN A 473 0.65 12.58 31.17
N LYS A 474 1.56 11.79 31.73
CA LYS A 474 1.26 10.76 32.74
C LYS A 474 0.66 11.30 34.05
N ASP A 475 0.93 12.55 34.39
CA ASP A 475 0.35 13.21 35.54
C ASP A 475 -1.09 13.68 35.32
N SER A 476 -1.54 13.72 34.07
CA SER A 476 -2.90 14.09 33.72
C SER A 476 -3.87 12.94 33.96
N LYS A 477 -4.96 13.22 34.65
CA LYS A 477 -6.07 12.29 34.83
C LYS A 477 -7.19 12.64 33.88
N SER A 478 -7.33 11.87 32.82
CA SER A 478 -8.39 12.03 31.82
C SER A 478 -9.02 10.68 31.48
N PRO A 479 -10.26 10.42 31.90
CA PRO A 479 -10.98 9.20 31.51
C PRO A 479 -11.11 9.03 30.00
N VAL A 480 -11.15 10.14 29.22
CA VAL A 480 -11.21 10.11 27.76
C VAL A 480 -9.89 9.58 27.19
N VAL A 481 -8.76 10.07 27.69
CA VAL A 481 -7.44 9.62 27.25
C VAL A 481 -7.17 8.18 27.70
N ASP A 482 -7.54 7.82 28.93
CA ASP A 482 -7.41 6.45 29.44
C ASP A 482 -8.22 5.45 28.58
N ARG A 483 -9.48 5.80 28.26
CA ARG A 483 -10.32 5.04 27.32
C ARG A 483 -9.66 4.94 25.95
N GLY A 484 -9.20 6.06 25.42
CA GLY A 484 -8.61 6.12 24.08
C GLY A 484 -7.36 5.25 23.96
N ILE A 485 -6.45 5.30 24.92
CA ILE A 485 -5.23 4.47 24.96
C ILE A 485 -5.59 2.98 25.08
N ALA A 486 -6.53 2.63 25.95
CA ALA A 486 -6.94 1.24 26.11
C ALA A 486 -7.54 0.67 24.83
N LEU A 487 -8.50 1.37 24.22
CA LEU A 487 -9.14 0.94 22.98
C LEU A 487 -8.19 0.93 21.80
N HIS A 488 -7.32 1.92 21.65
CA HIS A 488 -6.33 1.96 20.56
C HIS A 488 -5.43 0.71 20.58
N LYS A 489 -4.95 0.30 21.75
CA LYS A 489 -4.16 -0.94 21.91
C LYS A 489 -5.00 -2.18 21.56
N MET A 490 -6.22 -2.27 22.08
CA MET A 490 -7.10 -3.42 21.85
C MET A 490 -7.50 -3.57 20.38
N ILE A 491 -7.92 -2.48 19.73
CA ILE A 491 -8.29 -2.46 18.32
C ILE A 491 -7.14 -2.99 17.46
N ARG A 492 -5.93 -2.51 17.67
CA ARG A 492 -4.76 -2.92 16.91
C ARG A 492 -4.38 -4.37 17.18
N LEU A 493 -4.42 -4.80 18.44
CA LEU A 493 -4.12 -6.18 18.83
C LEU A 493 -5.12 -7.17 18.21
N VAL A 494 -6.43 -6.94 18.34
CA VAL A 494 -7.41 -7.86 17.79
C VAL A 494 -7.40 -7.87 16.27
N THR A 495 -7.15 -6.72 15.62
CA THR A 495 -7.00 -6.63 14.17
C THR A 495 -5.79 -7.44 13.70
N LEU A 496 -4.63 -7.31 14.33
CA LEU A 496 -3.46 -8.11 14.00
C LEU A 496 -3.70 -9.60 14.26
N ALA A 497 -4.29 -9.92 15.40
CA ALA A 497 -4.47 -11.31 15.82
C ALA A 497 -5.55 -12.08 15.04
N THR A 498 -6.57 -11.39 14.52
CA THR A 498 -7.60 -11.97 13.64
C THR A 498 -7.28 -11.79 12.16
N ALA A 499 -6.32 -10.93 11.85
CA ALA A 499 -5.95 -10.53 10.51
C ALA A 499 -5.83 -11.72 9.56
N GLY A 500 -6.05 -11.43 8.31
CA GLY A 500 -5.79 -12.36 7.24
C GLY A 500 -4.36 -12.91 7.26
N ASP A 501 -3.60 -12.61 6.23
CA ASP A 501 -2.28 -13.22 6.03
C ASP A 501 -1.13 -12.21 6.21
N GLY A 502 -1.45 -10.95 6.45
CA GLY A 502 -0.50 -9.90 6.75
C GLY A 502 -1.16 -8.76 7.52
N TYR A 503 -0.35 -7.88 8.08
CA TYR A 503 -0.80 -6.73 8.87
C TYR A 503 -0.09 -5.45 8.43
N LEU A 504 -0.83 -4.33 8.37
CA LEU A 504 -0.29 -3.03 8.02
C LEU A 504 -0.53 -2.02 9.16
N ASN A 505 0.48 -1.21 9.44
CA ASN A 505 0.41 -0.02 10.29
C ASN A 505 0.81 1.22 9.49
N PHE A 506 -0.01 2.25 9.56
CA PHE A 506 0.32 3.55 8.98
C PHE A 506 1.18 4.36 9.95
N MET A 507 2.19 5.07 9.40
CA MET A 507 3.17 5.86 10.16
C MET A 507 2.52 6.85 11.13
N GLY A 508 2.90 6.75 12.40
CA GLY A 508 2.36 7.55 13.51
C GLY A 508 1.34 6.81 14.37
N ASN A 509 0.65 5.78 13.85
CA ASN A 509 -0.30 5.01 14.63
C ASN A 509 0.37 4.22 15.74
N GLU A 510 1.59 3.76 15.56
CA GLU A 510 2.35 2.99 16.54
C GLU A 510 2.57 3.74 17.85
N PHE A 511 2.53 5.08 17.84
CA PHE A 511 2.62 5.87 19.06
C PHE A 511 1.42 6.80 19.30
N GLY A 512 0.39 6.70 18.44
CA GLY A 512 -0.82 7.53 18.57
C GLY A 512 -0.57 9.00 18.29
N HIS A 513 0.10 9.34 17.19
CA HIS A 513 0.41 10.71 16.79
C HIS A 513 -0.81 11.63 16.91
N PRO A 514 -0.71 12.81 17.60
CA PRO A 514 -1.85 13.58 18.07
C PRO A 514 -2.43 14.49 17.01
N GLU A 515 -2.40 14.36 15.80
CA GLU A 515 -2.91 15.32 14.83
C GLU A 515 -3.58 14.59 13.68
N TRP A 516 -4.61 15.21 13.10
CA TRP A 516 -5.07 14.81 11.79
C TRP A 516 -3.98 15.15 10.75
N ILE A 517 -4.15 14.67 9.54
CA ILE A 517 -3.21 14.91 8.46
C ILE A 517 -3.87 15.86 7.47
N ASP A 518 -3.23 16.99 7.19
CA ASP A 518 -3.67 17.98 6.21
C ASP A 518 -2.45 18.53 5.46
N PHE A 519 -2.37 18.19 4.19
CA PHE A 519 -1.28 18.62 3.32
C PHE A 519 -1.44 20.08 2.90
N PRO A 520 -0.34 20.75 2.50
CA PRO A 520 -0.38 22.13 2.05
C PRO A 520 -1.37 22.32 0.89
N ARG A 521 -2.33 23.21 1.11
CA ARG A 521 -3.35 23.60 0.15
C ARG A 521 -3.81 25.03 0.42
N GLU A 522 -4.53 25.65 -0.52
CA GLU A 522 -5.00 27.02 -0.37
C GLU A 522 -5.81 27.22 0.93
N GLY A 523 -6.71 26.27 1.24
CA GLY A 523 -7.60 26.35 2.41
C GLY A 523 -6.91 26.31 3.78
N ASN A 524 -5.63 25.88 3.86
CA ASN A 524 -4.83 25.92 5.08
C ASN A 524 -3.62 26.86 4.99
N GLY A 525 -3.60 27.77 4.01
CA GLY A 525 -2.52 28.72 3.81
C GLY A 525 -1.18 28.06 3.40
N TRP A 526 -1.23 26.92 2.72
CA TRP A 526 -0.06 26.15 2.28
C TRP A 526 0.80 25.65 3.43
N SER A 527 0.19 25.39 4.60
CA SER A 527 0.87 24.99 5.82
C SER A 527 1.30 23.52 5.80
N TYR A 528 2.52 23.25 6.23
CA TYR A 528 3.06 21.90 6.47
C TYR A 528 2.82 21.39 7.91
N LYS A 529 2.18 22.18 8.77
CA LYS A 529 2.01 21.89 10.20
C LYS A 529 1.45 20.49 10.46
N TYR A 530 0.48 20.07 9.66
CA TYR A 530 -0.19 18.78 9.80
C TYR A 530 0.27 17.72 8.79
N ALA A 531 1.29 18.04 7.96
CA ALA A 531 1.91 17.12 7.02
C ALA A 531 3.31 16.68 7.48
N ARG A 532 3.41 16.27 8.75
CA ARG A 532 4.65 15.87 9.41
C ARG A 532 4.41 14.81 10.48
N ARG A 533 5.48 14.22 11.03
CA ARG A 533 5.41 13.30 12.17
C ARG A 533 6.35 13.75 13.27
N GLN A 534 5.81 13.99 14.46
CA GLN A 534 6.53 14.47 15.65
C GLN A 534 7.04 13.29 16.47
N TRP A 535 8.10 12.64 16.01
CA TRP A 535 8.71 11.47 16.64
C TRP A 535 9.20 11.72 18.08
N SER A 536 9.62 12.95 18.37
CA SER A 536 10.08 13.38 19.68
C SER A 536 9.01 13.21 20.77
N LEU A 537 7.72 13.18 20.43
CA LEU A 537 6.64 12.91 21.36
C LEU A 537 6.71 11.49 21.97
N ALA A 538 7.25 10.53 21.22
CA ALA A 538 7.35 9.14 21.64
C ALA A 538 8.64 8.82 22.44
N GLU A 539 9.45 9.83 22.79
CA GLU A 539 10.73 9.62 23.51
C GLU A 539 10.64 9.86 25.02
N PRO A 540 9.97 10.93 25.55
CA PRO A 540 9.96 11.24 26.97
C PRO A 540 9.10 10.27 27.80
N ASP A 541 9.62 9.88 28.99
CA ASP A 541 8.91 8.99 29.91
C ASP A 541 7.64 9.60 30.51
N TYR A 542 7.54 10.93 30.55
CA TYR A 542 6.37 11.63 31.06
C TYR A 542 5.24 11.77 30.05
N LEU A 543 5.47 11.40 28.74
CA LEU A 543 4.44 11.42 27.70
C LEU A 543 3.94 10.00 27.41
N ARG A 544 2.62 9.88 27.26
CA ARG A 544 1.95 8.60 27.07
C ARG A 544 2.18 7.98 25.69
N TYR A 545 2.61 8.75 24.69
CA TYR A 545 2.95 8.28 23.32
C TYR A 545 4.04 7.19 23.33
N LYS A 546 5.04 7.30 24.19
CA LYS A 546 6.11 6.32 24.35
C LYS A 546 5.58 4.92 24.66
N TYR A 547 4.56 4.85 25.51
CA TYR A 547 3.99 3.59 25.97
C TYR A 547 3.14 2.91 24.92
N LEU A 548 2.46 3.69 24.06
CA LEU A 548 1.79 3.16 22.86
C LEU A 548 2.79 2.57 21.88
N ARG A 549 3.92 3.26 21.64
CA ARG A 549 5.02 2.74 20.80
C ARG A 549 5.61 1.45 21.39
N ASN A 550 5.80 1.38 22.71
CA ASN A 550 6.30 0.17 23.37
C ASN A 550 5.32 -1.00 23.17
N PHE A 551 4.02 -0.73 23.27
CA PHE A 551 3.01 -1.74 23.01
C PHE A 551 3.04 -2.24 21.57
N ASP A 552 3.17 -1.35 20.60
CA ASP A 552 3.30 -1.71 19.18
C ASP A 552 4.48 -2.66 18.95
N LYS A 553 5.65 -2.28 19.47
CA LYS A 553 6.86 -3.11 19.40
C LYS A 553 6.66 -4.50 20.02
N ALA A 554 6.03 -4.56 21.18
CA ALA A 554 5.74 -5.82 21.86
C ALA A 554 4.73 -6.68 21.08
N MET A 555 3.70 -6.06 20.53
CA MET A 555 2.66 -6.71 19.70
C MET A 555 3.25 -7.31 18.43
N ILE A 556 4.06 -6.55 17.69
CA ILE A 556 4.74 -7.02 16.48
C ILE A 556 5.77 -8.11 16.82
N GLY A 557 6.51 -7.94 17.93
CA GLY A 557 7.45 -8.94 18.42
C GLY A 557 6.78 -10.26 18.76
N MET A 558 5.65 -10.23 19.46
CA MET A 558 4.82 -11.38 19.80
C MET A 558 4.29 -12.07 18.53
N ALA A 559 3.76 -11.30 17.59
CA ALA A 559 3.25 -11.86 16.33
C ALA A 559 4.30 -12.67 15.57
N LYS A 560 5.55 -12.21 15.57
CA LYS A 560 6.69 -12.89 14.92
C LYS A 560 7.16 -14.10 15.71
N SER A 561 7.37 -13.95 17.03
CA SER A 561 7.90 -15.02 17.86
C SER A 561 6.97 -16.22 17.96
N GLU A 562 5.67 -15.97 18.03
CA GLU A 562 4.65 -17.02 18.09
C GLU A 562 4.19 -17.51 16.70
N GLY A 563 4.54 -16.78 15.63
CA GLY A 563 4.15 -17.09 14.25
C GLY A 563 2.62 -17.13 14.09
N ILE A 564 1.92 -16.20 14.73
CA ILE A 564 0.45 -16.25 14.80
C ILE A 564 -0.22 -16.12 13.43
N LEU A 565 0.42 -15.47 12.47
CA LEU A 565 -0.13 -15.31 11.12
C LEU A 565 -0.03 -16.59 10.26
N ASP A 566 0.68 -17.62 10.73
CA ASP A 566 0.78 -18.92 10.03
C ASP A 566 -0.48 -19.79 10.13
N ASP A 567 -1.48 -19.38 10.92
CA ASP A 567 -2.70 -20.15 11.18
C ASP A 567 -3.94 -19.26 11.05
N THR A 568 -5.13 -19.86 11.09
CA THR A 568 -6.40 -19.13 11.07
C THR A 568 -6.96 -18.98 12.49
N PRO A 569 -7.63 -17.86 12.81
CA PRO A 569 -8.23 -17.66 14.12
C PRO A 569 -9.48 -18.56 14.30
N GLU A 570 -9.63 -19.12 15.50
CA GLU A 570 -10.75 -19.94 15.93
C GLU A 570 -11.50 -19.25 17.08
N LEU A 571 -12.78 -18.98 16.88
CA LEU A 571 -13.62 -18.37 17.91
C LEU A 571 -13.85 -19.36 19.06
N LEU A 572 -13.57 -18.93 20.28
CA LEU A 572 -13.87 -19.68 21.51
C LEU A 572 -15.08 -19.10 22.25
N VAL A 573 -15.13 -17.76 22.39
CA VAL A 573 -16.22 -17.05 23.08
C VAL A 573 -16.59 -15.78 22.35
N GLN A 574 -17.90 -15.60 22.17
CA GLN A 574 -18.53 -14.36 21.75
C GLN A 574 -19.67 -14.07 22.75
N ASP A 575 -19.39 -13.17 23.70
CA ASP A 575 -20.35 -12.81 24.76
C ASP A 575 -20.84 -11.37 24.54
N GLU A 576 -22.03 -11.24 23.98
CA GLU A 576 -22.62 -9.93 23.64
C GLU A 576 -23.03 -9.13 24.87
N GLU A 577 -23.44 -9.79 25.94
CA GLU A 577 -23.89 -9.13 27.17
C GLU A 577 -22.68 -8.54 27.92
N LYS A 578 -21.64 -9.34 28.10
CA LYS A 578 -20.43 -8.93 28.82
C LYS A 578 -19.40 -8.24 27.96
N LYS A 579 -19.60 -8.16 26.63
CA LYS A 579 -18.66 -7.58 25.64
C LYS A 579 -17.30 -8.28 25.64
N ILE A 580 -17.32 -9.61 25.73
CA ILE A 580 -16.09 -10.42 25.73
C ILE A 580 -15.96 -11.14 24.38
N LEU A 581 -14.78 -11.06 23.81
CA LEU A 581 -14.36 -11.79 22.63
C LEU A 581 -13.10 -12.59 22.95
N ILE A 582 -13.20 -13.94 22.85
CA ILE A 582 -12.04 -14.82 23.06
C ILE A 582 -11.89 -15.72 21.85
N PHE A 583 -10.69 -15.77 21.33
CA PHE A 583 -10.36 -16.63 20.19
C PHE A 583 -8.95 -17.19 20.35
N ARG A 584 -8.71 -18.28 19.66
CA ARG A 584 -7.41 -18.95 19.58
C ARG A 584 -6.82 -18.75 18.20
N ARG A 585 -5.53 -18.55 18.13
CA ARG A 585 -4.79 -18.64 16.90
C ARG A 585 -3.44 -19.32 17.15
N LYS A 586 -3.19 -20.44 16.47
CA LYS A 586 -2.02 -21.30 16.73
C LYS A 586 -1.98 -21.73 18.19
N ASN A 587 -0.90 -21.45 18.90
CA ASN A 587 -0.72 -21.78 20.32
C ASN A 587 -1.09 -20.65 21.29
N CYS A 588 -1.73 -19.59 20.79
CA CYS A 588 -2.08 -18.42 21.58
C CYS A 588 -3.61 -18.28 21.72
N ILE A 589 -4.05 -17.89 22.92
CA ILE A 589 -5.41 -17.44 23.20
C ILE A 589 -5.37 -15.93 23.40
N PHE A 590 -6.28 -15.24 22.73
CA PHE A 590 -6.51 -13.80 22.84
C PHE A 590 -7.84 -13.60 23.54
N ALA A 591 -7.81 -13.05 24.75
CA ALA A 591 -9.00 -12.78 25.55
C ALA A 591 -9.17 -11.27 25.71
N ALA A 592 -10.17 -10.70 25.06
CA ALA A 592 -10.47 -9.28 25.03
C ALA A 592 -11.80 -8.98 25.74
N ASN A 593 -11.75 -8.12 26.75
CA ASN A 593 -12.91 -7.55 27.43
C ASN A 593 -13.12 -6.10 26.95
N PHE A 594 -14.07 -5.89 26.05
CA PHE A 594 -14.45 -4.57 25.55
C PHE A 594 -15.45 -3.83 26.45
N ASN A 595 -15.92 -4.48 27.53
CA ASN A 595 -16.85 -3.83 28.47
C ASN A 595 -16.23 -2.54 29.05
N PRO A 596 -16.94 -1.41 29.00
CA PRO A 596 -16.40 -0.13 29.42
C PRO A 596 -16.21 0.00 30.94
N THR A 597 -16.95 -0.75 31.75
CA THR A 597 -17.02 -0.56 33.19
C THR A 597 -16.79 -1.84 34.02
N GLU A 598 -17.18 -3.00 33.49
CA GLU A 598 -17.18 -4.25 34.25
C GLU A 598 -15.93 -5.08 34.02
N SER A 599 -15.35 -5.53 35.11
CA SER A 599 -14.27 -6.52 35.16
C SER A 599 -14.84 -7.85 35.68
N PHE A 600 -14.41 -8.94 35.08
CA PHE A 600 -14.95 -10.27 35.39
C PHE A 600 -13.88 -11.11 36.07
N VAL A 601 -14.18 -11.53 37.31
CA VAL A 601 -13.34 -12.45 38.08
C VAL A 601 -13.76 -13.88 37.72
N ASP A 602 -12.78 -14.75 37.55
CA ASP A 602 -12.99 -16.17 37.26
C ASP A 602 -13.90 -16.41 36.03
N TYR A 603 -13.69 -15.62 34.98
CA TYR A 603 -14.41 -15.83 33.73
C TYR A 603 -13.95 -17.13 33.08
N GLY A 604 -14.84 -18.13 33.10
CA GLY A 604 -14.59 -19.50 32.63
C GLY A 604 -14.97 -19.71 31.19
N PHE A 605 -14.10 -20.37 30.41
CA PHE A 605 -14.37 -20.78 29.03
C PHE A 605 -13.62 -22.06 28.66
N ALA A 606 -14.15 -22.82 27.68
CA ALA A 606 -13.50 -24.01 27.18
C ALA A 606 -12.19 -23.66 26.44
N ALA A 607 -11.12 -24.40 26.76
CA ALA A 607 -9.82 -24.21 26.16
C ALA A 607 -9.06 -25.55 26.04
N PRO A 608 -8.12 -25.70 25.10
CA PRO A 608 -7.30 -26.91 25.03
C PRO A 608 -6.52 -27.17 26.33
N ALA A 609 -6.55 -28.43 26.80
CA ALA A 609 -5.91 -28.85 28.04
C ALA A 609 -4.44 -28.43 28.13
N GLY A 610 -4.02 -27.92 29.30
CA GLY A 610 -2.63 -27.61 29.54
C GLY A 610 -2.37 -26.42 30.44
N LYS A 611 -1.10 -26.02 30.46
CA LYS A 611 -0.62 -24.81 31.14
C LYS A 611 -0.58 -23.68 30.13
N TRP A 612 -1.07 -22.52 30.51
CA TRP A 612 -1.10 -21.29 29.74
C TRP A 612 -0.41 -20.18 30.51
N VAL A 613 0.41 -19.39 29.84
CA VAL A 613 1.14 -18.28 30.46
C VAL A 613 0.84 -16.97 29.75
N ASP A 614 0.67 -15.91 30.49
CA ASP A 614 0.49 -14.57 29.94
C ASP A 614 1.78 -14.11 29.25
N ILE A 615 1.68 -13.72 27.99
CA ILE A 615 2.82 -13.24 27.20
C ILE A 615 2.68 -11.78 26.77
N LEU A 616 1.47 -11.25 26.76
CA LEU A 616 1.19 -9.84 26.45
C LEU A 616 -0.14 -9.43 27.11
N THR A 617 -0.16 -8.28 27.75
CA THR A 617 -1.41 -7.65 28.21
C THR A 617 -1.42 -6.17 27.88
N THR A 618 -2.57 -5.68 27.40
CA THR A 618 -2.75 -4.24 27.14
C THR A 618 -2.79 -3.42 28.44
N ASP A 619 -2.93 -4.07 29.59
CA ASP A 619 -3.06 -3.44 30.92
C ASP A 619 -1.72 -3.29 31.67
N SER A 620 -0.60 -3.75 31.11
CA SER A 620 0.73 -3.58 31.70
C SER A 620 1.08 -2.10 31.87
N LEU A 621 1.71 -1.77 33.00
CA LEU A 621 2.27 -0.43 33.29
C LEU A 621 3.31 -0.01 32.22
N GLU A 622 3.98 -0.98 31.62
CA GLU A 622 4.93 -0.79 30.51
C GLU A 622 4.27 -0.19 29.26
N PHE A 623 2.96 -0.40 29.12
CA PHE A 623 2.14 0.07 27.99
C PHE A 623 1.11 1.12 28.43
N ASP A 624 1.34 1.79 29.54
CA ASP A 624 0.43 2.76 30.13
C ASP A 624 -0.96 2.18 30.46
N GLY A 625 -0.97 0.94 30.94
CA GLY A 625 -2.13 0.29 31.52
C GLY A 625 -2.22 0.56 33.02
N PHE A 626 -3.20 -0.05 33.68
CA PHE A 626 -3.44 0.13 35.11
C PHE A 626 -2.72 -0.91 35.99
N GLY A 627 -2.09 -1.92 35.40
CA GLY A 627 -1.37 -2.97 36.09
C GLY A 627 -2.28 -3.86 36.97
N ARG A 628 -3.50 -4.10 36.52
CA ARG A 628 -4.50 -4.92 37.22
C ARG A 628 -4.27 -6.43 37.05
N LEU A 629 -3.46 -6.81 36.07
CA LEU A 629 -3.07 -8.19 35.79
C LEU A 629 -1.65 -8.45 36.28
N THR A 630 -1.44 -9.59 36.90
CA THR A 630 -0.12 -10.18 37.17
C THR A 630 0.21 -11.19 36.07
N ASN A 631 1.49 -11.31 35.69
CA ASN A 631 1.93 -12.30 34.72
C ASN A 631 1.88 -13.69 35.34
N ASP A 632 0.72 -14.33 35.27
CA ASP A 632 0.45 -15.60 35.93
C ASP A 632 0.49 -16.78 34.93
N ALA A 633 0.62 -17.95 35.52
CA ALA A 633 0.40 -19.20 34.83
C ALA A 633 -1.00 -19.72 35.17
N HIS A 634 -1.75 -20.07 34.17
CA HIS A 634 -3.10 -20.59 34.26
C HIS A 634 -3.12 -22.05 33.86
N PHE A 635 -3.92 -22.86 34.53
CA PHE A 635 -4.09 -24.28 34.24
C PHE A 635 -5.54 -24.56 33.88
N THR A 636 -5.75 -25.37 32.84
CA THR A 636 -7.09 -25.84 32.56
C THR A 636 -7.56 -26.78 33.62
N VAL A 637 -8.85 -26.66 33.97
CA VAL A 637 -9.52 -27.52 34.95
C VAL A 637 -10.68 -28.23 34.21
N PRO A 638 -10.81 -29.57 34.36
CA PRO A 638 -11.96 -30.26 33.82
C PRO A 638 -13.27 -29.75 34.42
N GLN A 639 -14.16 -29.24 33.61
CA GLN A 639 -15.51 -28.79 33.99
C GLN A 639 -16.58 -29.65 33.34
N LYS A 640 -17.66 -29.89 34.02
CA LYS A 640 -18.82 -30.59 33.47
C LYS A 640 -19.50 -29.68 32.45
N ASN A 641 -19.70 -30.18 31.21
CA ASN A 641 -20.31 -29.41 30.15
C ASN A 641 -21.71 -28.91 30.56
N ALA A 642 -21.99 -27.62 30.30
CA ALA A 642 -23.27 -26.98 30.64
C ALA A 642 -24.49 -27.61 29.87
N ASN A 643 -24.25 -28.36 28.82
CA ASN A 643 -25.29 -29.02 27.99
C ASN A 643 -25.85 -30.31 28.56
N GLY A 644 -25.55 -30.65 29.82
CA GLY A 644 -26.17 -31.78 30.53
C GLY A 644 -25.68 -33.17 30.11
N ASN A 645 -24.73 -33.28 29.21
CA ASN A 645 -24.05 -34.53 28.90
C ASN A 645 -22.95 -34.78 29.92
N ASP A 646 -22.73 -36.00 30.37
CA ASP A 646 -21.67 -36.37 31.32
C ASP A 646 -20.25 -36.27 30.69
N ARG A 647 -20.02 -35.27 29.84
CA ARG A 647 -18.71 -34.95 29.27
C ARG A 647 -18.08 -33.81 30.03
N TYR A 648 -16.81 -33.95 30.34
CA TYR A 648 -15.98 -32.90 30.89
C TYR A 648 -15.22 -32.21 29.77
N GLU A 649 -15.16 -30.89 29.81
CA GLU A 649 -14.35 -30.06 28.95
C GLU A 649 -13.31 -29.32 29.80
N ASP A 650 -12.09 -29.23 29.27
CA ASP A 650 -11.06 -28.44 29.94
C ASP A 650 -11.40 -26.97 29.80
N SER A 651 -11.39 -26.25 30.91
CA SER A 651 -11.76 -24.84 31.01
C SER A 651 -10.64 -24.02 31.63
N LEU A 652 -10.40 -22.85 31.12
CA LEU A 652 -9.58 -21.80 31.73
C LEU A 652 -10.47 -20.82 32.47
N PHE A 653 -9.95 -20.28 33.57
CA PHE A 653 -10.57 -19.21 34.35
C PHE A 653 -9.63 -18.02 34.41
N LEU A 654 -10.09 -16.86 33.96
CA LEU A 654 -9.28 -15.66 33.89
C LEU A 654 -9.93 -14.48 34.59
N TYR A 655 -9.11 -13.62 35.15
CA TYR A 655 -9.54 -12.27 35.49
C TYR A 655 -9.42 -11.40 34.23
N LEU A 656 -10.54 -10.85 33.80
CA LEU A 656 -10.64 -10.00 32.60
C LEU A 656 -11.03 -8.57 33.01
N PRO A 657 -10.07 -7.67 33.23
CA PRO A 657 -10.36 -6.27 33.55
C PRO A 657 -11.12 -5.57 32.41
N SER A 658 -11.94 -4.57 32.72
CA SER A 658 -12.63 -3.72 31.75
C SER A 658 -11.63 -3.06 30.79
N ARG A 659 -11.97 -2.99 29.49
CA ARG A 659 -11.14 -2.42 28.42
C ARG A 659 -9.70 -2.95 28.45
N CYS A 660 -9.57 -4.26 28.49
CA CYS A 660 -8.29 -4.94 28.53
C CYS A 660 -8.30 -6.17 27.62
N ALA A 661 -7.15 -6.48 27.05
CA ALA A 661 -6.91 -7.73 26.38
C ALA A 661 -5.65 -8.40 26.93
N VAL A 662 -5.69 -9.72 27.06
CA VAL A 662 -4.56 -10.57 27.44
C VAL A 662 -4.31 -11.62 26.39
N VAL A 663 -3.04 -11.90 26.15
CA VAL A 663 -2.60 -12.98 25.24
C VAL A 663 -1.89 -14.03 26.07
N LEU A 664 -2.39 -15.25 25.97
CA LEU A 664 -1.81 -16.41 26.63
C LEU A 664 -1.17 -17.34 25.61
N ARG A 665 -0.03 -17.92 25.97
CA ARG A 665 0.62 -18.96 25.18
C ARG A 665 0.53 -20.28 25.92
N ARG A 666 0.26 -21.36 25.17
CA ARG A 666 0.29 -22.73 25.70
C ARG A 666 1.74 -23.20 25.87
N GLU A 667 2.08 -23.73 27.05
CA GLU A 667 3.36 -24.40 27.36
C GLU A 667 3.28 -25.93 27.27
#